data_8c3c36b236519e57c3ffeae0e10ce008
#
_entry.id   8c3c36b236519e57c3ffeae0e10ce008
#
_cell.length_a   1.000
_cell.length_b   1.000
_cell.length_c   1.000
_cell.angle_alpha   90.00
_cell.angle_beta   90.00
_cell.angle_gamma   90.00
#
_symmetry.space_group_name_H-M   'P 1'
#
loop_
_entity.id
_entity.type
_entity.pdbx_description
1 polymer ?
#
loop_
_entity_poly.entity_id
_entity_poly.type
_entity_poly.pdbx_seq_one_letter_code
_entity_poly.pdbx_strand_id
1 'polypeptide(L)'
;MIGLFSLVPLGVCLAELLLQVSAVADDPTAGGAIALVKKVHQGRLAITALRKQDGKAFDTFGREIASRLEAKVAGVRRRCEEQEVDTALLRSAVTEVEILLAKVVADDDAVVTAVREPDRFEEVLRQRARSRRQNVEEAAEPFFDELVTAVAEEFTRLALVSPSFSRGALKSLLDKVEKILHLLESNGIKTVPPHSYNIRFGSRPMEAIGFISRREQEALLDAVFGRAEPRTMLVGMHGSGKSQLSTVIAARCEAEGWPIVAWINAESRETTLEGFSELGRSIGVDVSDERTPERLARRCLDALASADGTNRLIILDNVESPDDLRDFIPRGEGLRVLATTTRRADWGRARWTQIPVEVFEREQSIGMLLGRTNQVDRETADIIAELLGDLPVAVSQAAAMIKYTRCSLADYLEQLREYSLKDSVRRLDGDEYPKAVGAALQLAFQKALEQIGRQSRHQEMIAGHYLRVLSLLAASGVPTHWLEAAEKESFDAREAVSALAGFSICQFSEDGSKTMLHRLQGRVIRESRENDPAERERAEKEAVGLLESVDITRIRSSESNNRRREALDLADQLRAAAEQKYSRNLFADPRIGNILASALWYTTEFGAPQAALSLSDAVEHLGEVLGPDHPDTLASRNNLAGAHESAGRLDQAIALYEQNLTDRERVLGPDHPSTLTSRNNLAYAHQAAGHLDQAIALHEQNLTDSLRILGPDHPNTLTSRNNLAYAHQAAGHLDQAIPLYEQNLTDSLRILGPDHPSTLTSRNNLAGAHESAGRLDQAIPLYEQTLADRLRILGPDHPDTLTSRNNLAGAHRAAGRLDQAIALYEQTLADSLRILGPDHPDTKIFRNNLASAYQAAGRSEDATALFDPPPDSGAADADRPDE
;
A
#
# COMPACT_ATOMS: atom_id res chain seq x y z
N MET A 1 13.39 -45.12 -0.11
CA MET A 1 12.22 -44.47 -0.72
C MET A 1 12.26 -43.04 -0.25
N ILE A 2 12.87 -42.16 -1.05
CA ILE A 2 12.96 -40.72 -0.78
C ILE A 2 11.60 -40.13 -1.13
N GLY A 3 10.95 -39.46 -0.19
CA GLY A 3 9.61 -38.92 -0.32
C GLY A 3 9.48 -37.98 -1.52
N LEU A 4 8.73 -38.41 -2.52
CA LEU A 4 8.35 -37.64 -3.70
C LEU A 4 7.61 -36.37 -3.25
N PHE A 5 8.14 -35.18 -3.58
CA PHE A 5 7.37 -33.96 -3.50
C PHE A 5 6.30 -33.98 -4.61
N SER A 6 5.11 -33.53 -4.27
CA SER A 6 3.94 -33.62 -5.15
C SER A 6 3.80 -32.34 -5.97
N LEU A 7 3.53 -32.43 -7.27
CA LEU A 7 3.13 -31.30 -8.13
C LEU A 7 1.62 -31.02 -8.06
N VAL A 8 0.90 -31.64 -7.11
CA VAL A 8 -0.56 -31.43 -6.94
C VAL A 8 -0.94 -29.97 -6.71
N PRO A 9 -0.23 -29.16 -5.87
CA PRO A 9 -0.54 -27.75 -5.71
C PRO A 9 -0.45 -26.96 -7.03
N LEU A 10 0.59 -27.22 -7.82
CA LEU A 10 0.75 -26.63 -9.16
C LEU A 10 -0.39 -27.01 -10.11
N GLY A 11 -0.79 -28.27 -10.10
CA GLY A 11 -1.94 -28.77 -10.87
C GLY A 11 -3.24 -28.09 -10.48
N VAL A 12 -3.43 -27.77 -9.20
CA VAL A 12 -4.59 -27.05 -8.66
C VAL A 12 -4.60 -25.59 -9.11
N CYS A 13 -3.46 -24.88 -9.01
CA CYS A 13 -3.36 -23.48 -9.50
C CYS A 13 -3.62 -23.40 -11.02
N LEU A 14 -3.10 -24.34 -11.79
CA LEU A 14 -3.34 -24.37 -13.24
C LEU A 14 -4.80 -24.71 -13.57
N ALA A 15 -5.43 -25.60 -12.81
CA ALA A 15 -6.85 -25.88 -12.92
C ALA A 15 -7.72 -24.65 -12.64
N GLU A 16 -7.38 -23.86 -11.62
CA GLU A 16 -8.06 -22.60 -11.28
C GLU A 16 -7.95 -21.57 -12.41
N LEU A 17 -6.78 -21.41 -13.01
CA LEU A 17 -6.58 -20.52 -14.16
C LEU A 17 -7.40 -20.98 -15.38
N LEU A 18 -7.38 -22.28 -15.69
CA LEU A 18 -8.17 -22.85 -16.80
C LEU A 18 -9.68 -22.63 -16.62
N LEU A 19 -10.16 -22.74 -15.40
CA LEU A 19 -11.57 -22.50 -15.07
C LEU A 19 -11.95 -21.02 -15.20
N GLN A 20 -11.07 -20.09 -14.81
CA GLN A 20 -11.30 -18.65 -15.03
C GLN A 20 -11.36 -18.33 -16.52
N VAL A 21 -10.45 -18.90 -17.31
CA VAL A 21 -10.42 -18.73 -18.77
C VAL A 21 -11.68 -19.32 -19.41
N SER A 22 -12.10 -20.52 -19.04
CA SER A 22 -13.29 -21.17 -19.56
C SER A 22 -14.59 -20.42 -19.23
N ALA A 23 -14.72 -19.92 -18.00
CA ALA A 23 -15.89 -19.13 -17.58
C ALA A 23 -16.06 -17.82 -18.36
N VAL A 24 -14.99 -17.31 -18.96
CA VAL A 24 -14.96 -16.07 -19.75
C VAL A 24 -15.12 -16.35 -21.26
N ALA A 25 -14.62 -17.50 -21.74
CA ALA A 25 -14.65 -17.86 -23.16
C ALA A 25 -16.03 -18.28 -23.71
N ASP A 26 -16.91 -18.79 -22.83
CA ASP A 26 -18.22 -19.33 -23.22
C ASP A 26 -19.31 -18.28 -23.57
N ASP A 27 -18.99 -16.96 -23.56
CA ASP A 27 -19.99 -15.92 -23.85
C ASP A 27 -19.67 -15.10 -25.11
N PRO A 28 -20.47 -15.26 -26.18
CA PRO A 28 -20.24 -14.58 -27.44
C PRO A 28 -20.52 -13.06 -27.42
N THR A 29 -20.99 -12.50 -26.29
CA THR A 29 -21.34 -11.08 -26.17
C THR A 29 -20.20 -10.20 -25.65
N ALA A 30 -19.03 -10.75 -25.32
CA ALA A 30 -17.90 -10.03 -24.75
C ALA A 30 -16.99 -9.40 -25.80
N GLY A 31 -17.48 -8.42 -26.56
CA GLY A 31 -16.73 -7.77 -27.65
C GLY A 31 -15.67 -6.73 -27.23
N GLY A 32 -15.55 -6.33 -25.96
CA GLY A 32 -14.63 -5.29 -25.52
C GLY A 32 -13.79 -5.65 -24.29
N ALA A 33 -12.57 -5.08 -24.17
CA ALA A 33 -11.65 -5.35 -23.06
C ALA A 33 -12.30 -5.15 -21.68
N ILE A 34 -13.10 -4.10 -21.51
CA ILE A 34 -13.81 -3.77 -20.24
C ILE A 34 -14.89 -4.82 -19.90
N ALA A 35 -15.58 -5.36 -20.90
CA ALA A 35 -16.57 -6.42 -20.69
C ALA A 35 -15.91 -7.74 -20.28
N LEU A 36 -14.73 -8.01 -20.81
CA LEU A 36 -13.93 -9.20 -20.49
C LEU A 36 -13.39 -9.18 -19.05
N VAL A 37 -12.81 -8.06 -18.62
CA VAL A 37 -12.34 -7.88 -17.23
C VAL A 37 -13.49 -8.01 -16.22
N LYS A 38 -14.66 -7.46 -16.54
CA LYS A 38 -15.86 -7.60 -15.69
C LYS A 38 -16.30 -9.06 -15.55
N LYS A 39 -16.11 -9.88 -16.59
CA LYS A 39 -16.43 -11.32 -16.59
C LYS A 39 -15.39 -12.18 -15.88
N VAL A 40 -14.10 -11.84 -16.00
CA VAL A 40 -13.06 -12.49 -15.19
C VAL A 40 -13.36 -12.33 -13.71
N HIS A 41 -13.78 -11.14 -13.29
CA HIS A 41 -14.20 -10.89 -11.91
C HIS A 41 -15.47 -11.68 -11.51
N GLN A 42 -16.47 -11.75 -12.38
CA GLN A 42 -17.67 -12.58 -12.15
C GLN A 42 -17.33 -14.08 -12.13
N GLY A 43 -16.40 -14.52 -12.96
CA GLY A 43 -15.87 -15.87 -12.97
C GLY A 43 -15.17 -16.24 -11.65
N ARG A 44 -14.37 -15.33 -11.07
CA ARG A 44 -13.74 -15.52 -9.74
C ARG A 44 -14.77 -15.64 -8.62
N LEU A 45 -15.80 -14.80 -8.63
CA LEU A 45 -16.89 -14.87 -7.67
C LEU A 45 -17.68 -16.19 -7.80
N ALA A 46 -17.92 -16.63 -9.03
CA ALA A 46 -18.60 -17.89 -9.30
C ALA A 46 -17.74 -19.11 -8.89
N ILE A 47 -16.42 -19.07 -9.11
CA ILE A 47 -15.48 -20.11 -8.69
C ILE A 47 -15.36 -20.15 -7.16
N THR A 48 -15.33 -18.98 -6.50
CA THR A 48 -15.33 -18.88 -5.04
C THR A 48 -16.64 -19.41 -4.44
N ALA A 49 -17.77 -19.14 -5.06
CA ALA A 49 -19.07 -19.65 -4.66
C ALA A 49 -19.21 -21.18 -4.93
N LEU A 50 -18.69 -21.66 -6.06
CA LEU A 50 -18.61 -23.07 -6.41
C LEU A 50 -17.65 -23.83 -5.48
N ARG A 51 -16.54 -23.22 -5.06
CA ARG A 51 -15.61 -23.78 -4.07
C ARG A 51 -16.29 -24.15 -2.75
N LYS A 52 -17.35 -23.41 -2.39
CA LYS A 52 -18.18 -23.68 -1.19
C LYS A 52 -19.21 -24.80 -1.40
N GLN A 53 -19.53 -25.19 -2.62
CA GLN A 53 -20.63 -26.13 -2.90
C GLN A 53 -20.22 -27.54 -3.33
N ASP A 54 -19.08 -27.78 -4.00
CA ASP A 54 -18.73 -29.15 -4.50
C ASP A 54 -17.23 -29.32 -4.88
N GLY A 55 -16.40 -29.77 -3.92
CA GLY A 55 -14.92 -29.91 -4.09
C GLY A 55 -14.40 -31.12 -4.86
N LYS A 56 -15.21 -32.14 -5.13
CA LYS A 56 -14.78 -33.47 -5.61
C LYS A 56 -14.24 -33.57 -7.04
N ALA A 57 -14.67 -32.73 -7.97
CA ALA A 57 -14.21 -32.75 -9.35
C ALA A 57 -12.88 -32.03 -9.57
N PHE A 58 -12.55 -31.04 -8.74
CA PHE A 58 -11.29 -30.27 -8.79
C PHE A 58 -10.05 -31.18 -8.58
N ASP A 59 -10.14 -32.14 -7.67
CA ASP A 59 -9.07 -33.05 -7.27
C ASP A 59 -8.64 -34.05 -8.35
N THR A 60 -9.59 -34.52 -9.12
CA THR A 60 -9.27 -35.47 -10.18
C THR A 60 -8.58 -34.74 -11.32
N PHE A 61 -9.04 -33.55 -11.64
CA PHE A 61 -8.47 -32.72 -12.70
C PHE A 61 -7.11 -32.15 -12.30
N GLY A 62 -6.97 -31.61 -11.08
CA GLY A 62 -5.68 -31.17 -10.56
C GLY A 62 -4.64 -32.29 -10.48
N ARG A 63 -5.04 -33.51 -10.09
CA ARG A 63 -4.16 -34.69 -10.11
C ARG A 63 -3.84 -35.15 -11.53
N GLU A 64 -4.77 -35.10 -12.44
CA GLU A 64 -4.53 -35.43 -13.84
C GLU A 64 -3.55 -34.44 -14.47
N ILE A 65 -3.70 -33.14 -14.22
CA ILE A 65 -2.73 -32.12 -14.63
C ILE A 65 -1.38 -32.34 -13.96
N ALA A 66 -1.36 -32.57 -12.65
CA ALA A 66 -0.12 -32.84 -11.90
C ALA A 66 0.62 -34.06 -12.44
N SER A 67 -0.08 -35.15 -12.73
CA SER A 67 0.51 -36.35 -13.32
C SER A 67 1.12 -36.10 -14.70
N ARG A 68 0.51 -35.24 -15.51
CA ARG A 68 1.03 -34.84 -16.81
C ARG A 68 2.24 -33.91 -16.71
N LEU A 69 2.22 -32.95 -15.76
CA LEU A 69 3.38 -32.14 -15.46
C LEU A 69 4.55 -32.97 -14.97
N GLU A 70 4.30 -33.92 -14.06
CA GLU A 70 5.31 -34.89 -13.60
C GLU A 70 5.92 -35.68 -14.75
N ALA A 71 5.12 -36.15 -15.71
CA ALA A 71 5.61 -36.86 -16.89
C ALA A 71 6.49 -35.98 -17.77
N LYS A 72 6.13 -34.68 -17.97
CA LYS A 72 6.91 -33.75 -18.78
C LYS A 72 8.26 -33.41 -18.15
N VAL A 73 8.31 -33.16 -16.84
CA VAL A 73 9.54 -32.79 -16.15
C VAL A 73 10.38 -34.00 -15.67
N ALA A 74 9.91 -35.23 -15.85
CA ALA A 74 10.58 -36.45 -15.38
C ALA A 74 12.01 -36.60 -15.89
N GLY A 75 12.26 -36.17 -17.14
CA GLY A 75 13.59 -36.24 -17.77
C GLY A 75 14.58 -35.26 -17.15
N VAL A 76 14.16 -34.03 -16.87
CA VAL A 76 15.03 -33.00 -16.23
C VAL A 76 15.25 -33.34 -14.77
N ARG A 77 14.20 -33.80 -14.09
CA ARG A 77 14.29 -34.26 -12.70
C ARG A 77 15.31 -35.40 -12.55
N ARG A 78 15.30 -36.36 -13.43
CA ARG A 78 16.27 -37.50 -13.41
C ARG A 78 17.70 -36.95 -13.59
N ARG A 79 17.93 -36.00 -14.51
CA ARG A 79 19.25 -35.40 -14.70
C ARG A 79 19.70 -34.61 -13.45
N CYS A 80 18.81 -33.91 -12.77
CA CYS A 80 19.12 -33.22 -11.51
C CYS A 80 19.46 -34.22 -10.39
N GLU A 81 18.74 -35.36 -10.32
CA GLU A 81 19.02 -36.45 -9.37
C GLU A 81 20.40 -37.12 -9.67
N GLU A 82 20.76 -37.27 -10.94
CA GLU A 82 22.07 -37.79 -11.38
C GLU A 82 23.22 -36.82 -11.07
N GLN A 83 22.92 -35.54 -10.97
CA GLN A 83 23.85 -34.46 -10.61
C GLN A 83 23.87 -34.17 -9.10
N GLU A 84 23.23 -35.02 -8.27
CA GLU A 84 23.14 -34.91 -6.82
C GLU A 84 22.51 -33.58 -6.34
N VAL A 85 21.64 -32.93 -7.16
CA VAL A 85 20.92 -31.72 -6.75
C VAL A 85 19.99 -32.06 -5.58
N ASP A 86 20.08 -31.26 -4.50
CA ASP A 86 19.28 -31.46 -3.29
C ASP A 86 17.78 -31.39 -3.61
N THR A 87 17.02 -32.34 -3.08
CA THR A 87 15.56 -32.40 -3.21
C THR A 87 14.87 -31.15 -2.64
N ALA A 88 15.49 -30.46 -1.67
CA ALA A 88 15.01 -29.20 -1.12
C ALA A 88 15.04 -28.08 -2.15
N LEU A 89 16.06 -28.02 -2.99
CA LEU A 89 16.20 -27.04 -4.07
C LEU A 89 15.14 -27.24 -5.16
N LEU A 90 14.85 -28.49 -5.53
CA LEU A 90 13.79 -28.81 -6.48
C LEU A 90 12.39 -28.42 -5.93
N ARG A 91 12.16 -28.59 -4.62
CA ARG A 91 10.94 -28.11 -3.95
C ARG A 91 10.83 -26.59 -3.97
N SER A 92 11.93 -25.89 -3.72
CA SER A 92 11.98 -24.42 -3.82
C SER A 92 11.58 -23.95 -5.21
N ALA A 93 12.09 -24.59 -6.27
CA ALA A 93 11.72 -24.28 -7.64
C ALA A 93 10.21 -24.50 -7.92
N VAL A 94 9.61 -25.57 -7.39
CA VAL A 94 8.15 -25.81 -7.49
C VAL A 94 7.38 -24.69 -6.78
N THR A 95 7.78 -24.33 -5.58
CA THR A 95 7.14 -23.25 -4.80
C THR A 95 7.18 -21.90 -5.53
N GLU A 96 8.30 -21.57 -6.19
CA GLU A 96 8.40 -20.35 -6.97
C GLU A 96 7.47 -20.34 -8.19
N VAL A 97 7.26 -21.49 -8.84
CA VAL A 97 6.27 -21.60 -9.93
C VAL A 97 4.83 -21.54 -9.40
N GLU A 98 4.53 -22.09 -8.23
CA GLU A 98 3.23 -21.94 -7.56
C GLU A 98 2.91 -20.48 -7.27
N ILE A 99 3.86 -19.72 -6.70
CA ILE A 99 3.72 -18.29 -6.43
C ILE A 99 3.54 -17.51 -7.73
N LEU A 100 4.27 -17.87 -8.78
CA LEU A 100 4.11 -17.28 -10.12
C LEU A 100 2.69 -17.48 -10.64
N LEU A 101 2.17 -18.69 -10.61
CA LEU A 101 0.82 -19.00 -11.07
C LEU A 101 -0.26 -18.32 -10.23
N ALA A 102 -0.10 -18.29 -8.91
CA ALA A 102 -1.03 -17.59 -8.02
C ALA A 102 -1.11 -16.10 -8.35
N LYS A 103 0.02 -15.45 -8.67
CA LYS A 103 0.05 -14.06 -9.13
C LYS A 103 -0.62 -13.88 -10.50
N VAL A 104 -0.42 -14.81 -11.42
CA VAL A 104 -1.08 -14.77 -12.75
C VAL A 104 -2.60 -14.96 -12.61
N VAL A 105 -3.04 -15.88 -11.76
CA VAL A 105 -4.46 -16.09 -11.43
C VAL A 105 -5.10 -14.85 -10.80
N ALA A 106 -4.34 -14.10 -10.02
CA ALA A 106 -4.81 -12.86 -9.37
C ALA A 106 -4.84 -11.65 -10.32
N ASP A 107 -4.17 -11.70 -11.47
CA ASP A 107 -4.04 -10.61 -12.42
C ASP A 107 -5.07 -10.72 -13.55
N ASP A 108 -6.03 -9.79 -13.60
CA ASP A 108 -7.11 -9.79 -14.58
C ASP A 108 -6.61 -9.65 -16.01
N ASP A 109 -5.55 -8.86 -16.25
CA ASP A 109 -4.98 -8.66 -17.60
C ASP A 109 -4.26 -9.90 -18.10
N ALA A 110 -3.55 -10.61 -17.22
CA ALA A 110 -2.92 -11.89 -17.58
C ALA A 110 -3.97 -12.95 -17.92
N VAL A 111 -5.07 -13.01 -17.16
CA VAL A 111 -6.19 -13.92 -17.45
C VAL A 111 -6.88 -13.54 -18.76
N VAL A 112 -7.10 -12.26 -19.03
CA VAL A 112 -7.65 -11.75 -20.30
C VAL A 112 -6.75 -12.11 -21.48
N THR A 113 -5.44 -11.96 -21.33
CA THR A 113 -4.46 -12.35 -22.37
C THR A 113 -4.49 -13.85 -22.61
N ALA A 114 -4.54 -14.67 -21.55
CA ALA A 114 -4.65 -16.11 -21.66
C ALA A 114 -5.95 -16.57 -22.36
N VAL A 115 -7.06 -15.80 -22.19
CA VAL A 115 -8.33 -16.06 -22.90
C VAL A 115 -8.26 -15.70 -24.38
N ARG A 116 -7.68 -14.53 -24.72
CA ARG A 116 -7.67 -13.99 -26.08
C ARG A 116 -6.61 -14.62 -26.97
N GLU A 117 -5.45 -14.90 -26.41
CA GLU A 117 -4.25 -15.34 -27.11
C GLU A 117 -3.55 -16.46 -26.32
N PRO A 118 -4.16 -17.66 -26.21
CA PRO A 118 -3.60 -18.76 -25.42
C PRO A 118 -2.17 -19.14 -25.82
N ASP A 119 -1.82 -19.00 -27.10
CA ASP A 119 -0.49 -19.29 -27.62
C ASP A 119 0.58 -18.29 -27.12
N ARG A 120 0.18 -17.09 -26.72
CA ARG A 120 1.07 -16.08 -26.10
C ARG A 120 1.19 -16.22 -24.59
N PHE A 121 0.38 -17.07 -23.97
CA PHE A 121 0.44 -17.28 -22.53
C PHE A 121 1.80 -17.81 -22.06
N GLU A 122 2.44 -18.65 -22.86
CA GLU A 122 3.81 -19.13 -22.60
C GLU A 122 4.81 -17.98 -22.50
N GLU A 123 4.74 -16.99 -23.42
CA GLU A 123 5.62 -15.82 -23.40
C GLU A 123 5.39 -14.95 -22.17
N VAL A 124 4.11 -14.70 -21.82
CA VAL A 124 3.71 -13.95 -20.63
C VAL A 124 4.19 -14.66 -19.35
N LEU A 125 4.02 -15.97 -19.28
CA LEU A 125 4.45 -16.76 -18.12
C LEU A 125 5.98 -16.73 -18.00
N ARG A 126 6.71 -16.94 -19.10
CA ARG A 126 8.19 -16.89 -19.12
C ARG A 126 8.72 -15.50 -18.77
N GLN A 127 8.09 -14.44 -19.23
CA GLN A 127 8.49 -13.07 -18.90
C GLN A 127 8.36 -12.82 -17.39
N ARG A 128 7.25 -13.24 -16.79
CA ARG A 128 7.02 -13.12 -15.34
C ARG A 128 7.88 -14.07 -14.52
N ALA A 129 8.24 -15.22 -15.06
CA ALA A 129 9.14 -16.17 -14.43
C ALA A 129 10.57 -15.64 -14.26
N ARG A 130 11.01 -14.68 -15.09
CA ARG A 130 12.38 -14.11 -14.99
C ARG A 130 12.69 -13.53 -13.61
N SER A 131 11.73 -12.85 -13.01
CA SER A 131 11.89 -12.29 -11.65
C SER A 131 11.87 -13.37 -10.55
N ARG A 132 11.23 -14.52 -10.81
CA ARG A 132 11.17 -15.64 -9.87
C ARG A 132 12.35 -16.61 -9.99
N ARG A 133 12.90 -16.72 -11.19
CA ARG A 133 14.09 -17.52 -11.47
C ARG A 133 15.29 -17.10 -10.60
N GLN A 134 15.39 -15.82 -10.25
CA GLN A 134 16.43 -15.30 -9.39
C GLN A 134 16.37 -15.82 -7.93
N ASN A 135 15.20 -16.33 -7.51
CA ASN A 135 15.01 -16.92 -6.18
C ASN A 135 15.31 -18.43 -6.16
N VAL A 136 15.67 -19.00 -7.31
CA VAL A 136 15.99 -20.43 -7.45
C VAL A 136 17.52 -20.53 -7.52
N GLU A 137 18.09 -21.45 -6.74
CA GLU A 137 19.52 -21.70 -6.81
C GLU A 137 19.93 -22.26 -8.18
N GLU A 138 21.10 -21.88 -8.66
CA GLU A 138 21.64 -22.19 -10.00
C GLU A 138 21.51 -23.69 -10.36
N ALA A 139 21.71 -24.58 -9.39
CA ALA A 139 21.60 -26.01 -9.57
C ALA A 139 20.17 -26.49 -9.89
N ALA A 140 19.13 -25.74 -9.49
CA ALA A 140 17.72 -26.07 -9.73
C ALA A 140 17.09 -25.22 -10.85
N GLU A 141 17.77 -24.23 -11.40
CA GLU A 141 17.27 -23.40 -12.49
C GLU A 141 16.80 -24.19 -13.72
N PRO A 142 17.51 -25.22 -14.20
CA PRO A 142 17.05 -26.00 -15.34
C PRO A 142 15.70 -26.72 -15.07
N PHE A 143 15.48 -27.12 -13.83
CA PHE A 143 14.21 -27.75 -13.42
C PHE A 143 13.09 -26.71 -13.34
N PHE A 144 13.37 -25.51 -12.82
CA PHE A 144 12.43 -24.39 -12.80
C PHE A 144 11.99 -24.00 -14.21
N ASP A 145 12.93 -23.78 -15.13
CA ASP A 145 12.66 -23.37 -16.52
C ASP A 145 11.81 -24.42 -17.27
N GLU A 146 12.10 -25.71 -17.09
CA GLU A 146 11.33 -26.81 -17.69
C GLU A 146 9.92 -26.89 -17.09
N LEU A 147 9.78 -26.63 -15.79
CA LEU A 147 8.49 -26.65 -15.10
C LEU A 147 7.61 -25.49 -15.59
N VAL A 148 8.16 -24.28 -15.76
CA VAL A 148 7.45 -23.13 -16.34
C VAL A 148 6.99 -23.44 -17.77
N THR A 149 7.85 -24.06 -18.58
CA THR A 149 7.51 -24.48 -19.94
C THR A 149 6.41 -25.53 -19.95
N ALA A 150 6.54 -26.57 -19.11
CA ALA A 150 5.54 -27.64 -19.00
C ALA A 150 4.15 -27.12 -18.58
N VAL A 151 4.12 -26.14 -17.65
CA VAL A 151 2.90 -25.49 -17.19
C VAL A 151 2.26 -24.68 -18.35
N ALA A 152 3.05 -23.90 -19.08
CA ALA A 152 2.56 -23.10 -20.21
C ALA A 152 1.99 -23.97 -21.35
N GLU A 153 2.70 -25.02 -21.73
CA GLU A 153 2.25 -25.96 -22.75
C GLU A 153 0.97 -26.70 -22.33
N GLU A 154 0.89 -27.13 -21.08
CA GLU A 154 -0.29 -27.85 -20.59
C GLU A 154 -1.50 -26.91 -20.51
N PHE A 155 -1.29 -25.64 -20.14
CA PHE A 155 -2.32 -24.60 -20.20
C PHE A 155 -2.82 -24.40 -21.62
N THR A 156 -1.93 -24.15 -22.60
CA THR A 156 -2.28 -23.89 -24.01
C THR A 156 -3.03 -25.10 -24.58
N ARG A 157 -2.55 -26.31 -24.30
CA ARG A 157 -3.20 -27.56 -24.76
C ARG A 157 -4.63 -27.70 -24.24
N LEU A 158 -4.85 -27.39 -22.94
CA LEU A 158 -6.17 -27.57 -22.31
C LEU A 158 -7.13 -26.41 -22.67
N ALA A 159 -6.63 -25.19 -22.83
CA ALA A 159 -7.44 -24.05 -23.27
C ALA A 159 -7.97 -24.20 -24.69
N LEU A 160 -7.19 -24.82 -25.60
CA LEU A 160 -7.57 -25.03 -27.00
C LEU A 160 -8.50 -26.23 -27.22
N VAL A 161 -8.51 -27.22 -26.32
CA VAL A 161 -9.25 -28.49 -26.52
C VAL A 161 -10.63 -28.50 -25.87
N SER A 162 -10.98 -27.51 -25.05
CA SER A 162 -12.23 -27.53 -24.27
C SER A 162 -13.22 -26.41 -24.59
N PRO A 163 -14.03 -26.53 -25.66
CA PRO A 163 -15.19 -25.66 -25.84
C PRO A 163 -16.36 -26.01 -24.91
N SER A 164 -16.28 -27.05 -24.10
CA SER A 164 -17.39 -27.51 -23.26
C SER A 164 -16.92 -28.15 -21.95
N PHE A 165 -16.43 -27.33 -21.02
CA PHE A 165 -16.48 -27.72 -19.60
C PHE A 165 -17.93 -27.66 -19.15
N SER A 166 -18.63 -28.80 -19.14
CA SER A 166 -20.01 -28.87 -18.63
C SER A 166 -20.04 -28.43 -17.17
N ARG A 167 -21.08 -27.67 -16.80
CA ARG A 167 -21.34 -27.21 -15.40
C ARG A 167 -21.23 -28.36 -14.38
N GLY A 168 -21.42 -29.61 -14.78
CA GLY A 168 -21.30 -30.79 -13.95
C GLY A 168 -19.86 -31.19 -13.59
N ALA A 169 -18.91 -30.99 -14.49
CA ALA A 169 -17.48 -31.27 -14.22
C ALA A 169 -16.87 -30.19 -13.30
N LEU A 170 -17.29 -28.94 -13.49
CA LEU A 170 -16.90 -27.83 -12.62
C LEU A 170 -17.36 -28.04 -11.17
N LYS A 171 -18.61 -28.47 -11.01
CA LYS A 171 -19.20 -28.75 -9.70
C LYS A 171 -18.49 -29.89 -8.96
N SER A 172 -18.03 -30.91 -9.68
CA SER A 172 -17.26 -32.03 -9.14
C SER A 172 -15.81 -31.68 -8.73
N LEU A 173 -15.24 -30.59 -9.28
CA LEU A 173 -13.85 -30.17 -9.03
C LEU A 173 -13.64 -29.43 -7.71
N LEU A 174 -14.63 -28.66 -7.27
CA LEU A 174 -14.52 -27.80 -6.10
C LEU A 174 -14.58 -28.52 -4.75
N ASP A 175 -15.33 -29.64 -4.65
CA ASP A 175 -15.48 -30.44 -3.42
C ASP A 175 -14.19 -31.20 -2.99
N LYS A 176 -13.17 -31.25 -3.84
CA LYS A 176 -12.00 -32.10 -3.58
C LYS A 176 -10.76 -31.34 -3.09
N VAL A 177 -10.69 -30.03 -3.31
CA VAL A 177 -9.57 -29.21 -2.79
C VAL A 177 -9.64 -29.14 -1.27
N GLU A 178 -10.81 -28.96 -0.68
CA GLU A 178 -11.00 -28.99 0.78
C GLU A 178 -10.58 -30.34 1.40
N LYS A 179 -10.88 -31.45 0.73
CA LYS A 179 -10.50 -32.77 1.25
C LYS A 179 -9.01 -33.07 1.17
N ILE A 180 -8.26 -32.45 0.24
CA ILE A 180 -6.81 -32.61 0.16
C ILE A 180 -6.13 -31.79 1.24
N LEU A 181 -6.59 -30.57 1.51
CA LEU A 181 -6.13 -29.80 2.66
C LEU A 181 -6.33 -30.62 3.96
N HIS A 182 -7.49 -31.23 4.13
CA HIS A 182 -7.79 -32.10 5.27
C HIS A 182 -6.97 -33.41 5.32
N LEU A 183 -6.63 -34.01 4.16
CA LEU A 183 -5.80 -35.22 4.09
C LEU A 183 -4.29 -34.97 4.22
N LEU A 184 -3.83 -33.74 3.89
CA LEU A 184 -2.45 -33.31 4.16
C LEU A 184 -2.25 -33.02 5.66
N GLU A 185 -3.28 -32.48 6.32
CA GLU A 185 -3.30 -32.27 7.78
C GLU A 185 -3.36 -33.59 8.56
N SER A 186 -4.14 -34.55 8.10
CA SER A 186 -4.29 -35.85 8.77
C SER A 186 -3.10 -36.81 8.62
N ASN A 187 -2.18 -36.55 7.69
CA ASN A 187 -1.00 -37.43 7.46
C ASN A 187 0.29 -36.98 8.16
N GLY A 188 0.19 -36.19 9.21
CA GLY A 188 1.32 -35.88 10.09
C GLY A 188 2.42 -34.99 9.47
N ILE A 189 2.15 -34.36 8.34
CA ILE A 189 2.95 -33.23 7.89
C ILE A 189 2.56 -32.09 8.83
N LYS A 190 3.43 -31.78 9.80
CA LYS A 190 3.26 -30.58 10.64
C LYS A 190 3.06 -29.41 9.70
N THR A 191 1.82 -29.00 9.50
CA THR A 191 1.51 -27.67 9.01
C THR A 191 2.16 -26.70 9.98
N VAL A 192 3.01 -25.84 9.47
CA VAL A 192 3.53 -24.70 10.22
C VAL A 192 2.29 -24.00 10.80
N PRO A 193 2.28 -23.64 12.10
CA PRO A 193 1.10 -23.02 12.72
C PRO A 193 0.62 -21.83 11.89
N PRO A 194 -0.69 -21.54 11.83
CA PRO A 194 -1.29 -20.51 10.96
C PRO A 194 -0.82 -19.07 11.20
N HIS A 195 0.20 -18.83 12.02
CA HIS A 195 0.75 -17.52 12.35
C HIS A 195 2.18 -17.25 11.84
N SER A 196 2.76 -18.08 10.97
CA SER A 196 3.99 -17.71 10.27
C SER A 196 3.68 -16.96 8.99
N TYR A 197 3.09 -15.77 9.09
CA TYR A 197 3.08 -14.83 7.98
C TYR A 197 4.52 -14.33 7.76
N ASN A 198 5.11 -14.68 6.61
CA ASN A 198 6.33 -14.01 6.15
C ASN A 198 5.94 -12.61 5.69
N ILE A 199 5.87 -11.67 6.63
CA ILE A 199 5.50 -10.29 6.35
C ILE A 199 6.72 -9.56 5.83
N ARG A 200 6.63 -9.14 4.58
CA ARG A 200 7.57 -8.27 3.89
C ARG A 200 6.89 -6.94 3.69
N PHE A 201 7.33 -5.93 4.42
CA PHE A 201 6.66 -4.64 4.48
C PHE A 201 7.59 -3.51 4.04
N GLY A 202 7.05 -2.58 3.26
CA GLY A 202 7.73 -1.37 2.80
C GLY A 202 8.57 -1.57 1.54
N SER A 203 8.86 -0.46 0.87
CA SER A 203 9.59 -0.42 -0.41
C SER A 203 11.09 -0.28 -0.14
N ARG A 204 11.81 -1.39 -0.09
CA ARG A 204 13.27 -1.36 0.01
C ARG A 204 13.92 -1.27 -1.38
N PRO A 205 15.08 -0.61 -1.52
CA PRO A 205 15.82 -0.60 -2.78
C PRO A 205 16.32 -2.02 -3.14
N MET A 206 16.39 -2.30 -4.44
CA MET A 206 17.07 -3.51 -4.91
C MET A 206 18.55 -3.49 -4.51
N GLU A 207 19.13 -4.66 -4.33
CA GLU A 207 20.57 -4.79 -4.14
C GLU A 207 21.33 -4.23 -5.35
N ALA A 208 22.34 -3.43 -5.08
CA ALA A 208 23.14 -2.80 -6.13
C ALA A 208 23.88 -3.85 -6.97
N ILE A 209 23.80 -3.71 -8.29
CA ILE A 209 24.56 -4.58 -9.21
C ILE A 209 26.06 -4.49 -8.90
N GLY A 210 26.67 -5.64 -8.58
CA GLY A 210 28.08 -5.71 -8.20
C GLY A 210 28.36 -5.18 -6.78
N PHE A 211 27.42 -5.43 -5.86
CA PHE A 211 27.62 -5.13 -4.43
C PHE A 211 28.95 -5.74 -3.94
N ILE A 212 29.70 -4.95 -3.19
CA ILE A 212 30.99 -5.37 -2.61
C ILE A 212 30.82 -5.55 -1.11
N SER A 213 31.20 -6.73 -0.61
CA SER A 213 31.23 -7.01 0.83
C SER A 213 32.21 -6.07 1.56
N ARG A 214 31.81 -5.61 2.74
CA ARG A 214 32.52 -4.60 3.52
C ARG A 214 32.68 -5.06 4.97
N ARG A 215 33.65 -4.47 5.69
CA ARG A 215 33.82 -4.76 7.14
C ARG A 215 32.56 -4.43 7.95
N GLU A 216 31.87 -3.36 7.57
CA GLU A 216 30.62 -2.93 8.22
C GLU A 216 29.53 -3.99 8.08
N GLN A 217 29.55 -4.80 7.01
CA GLN A 217 28.61 -5.90 6.82
C GLN A 217 28.82 -7.00 7.87
N GLU A 218 30.04 -7.38 8.18
CA GLU A 218 30.33 -8.36 9.24
C GLU A 218 29.90 -7.84 10.61
N ALA A 219 30.24 -6.59 10.94
CA ALA A 219 29.82 -5.95 12.18
C ALA A 219 28.29 -5.87 12.29
N LEU A 220 27.61 -5.64 11.17
CA LEU A 220 26.15 -5.55 11.10
C LEU A 220 25.51 -6.95 11.21
N LEU A 221 26.08 -7.98 10.61
CA LEU A 221 25.67 -9.37 10.79
C LEU A 221 25.79 -9.78 12.27
N ASP A 222 26.93 -9.49 12.90
CA ASP A 222 27.14 -9.77 14.31
C ASP A 222 26.15 -9.01 15.21
N ALA A 223 25.82 -7.78 14.87
CA ALA A 223 24.83 -6.98 15.62
C ALA A 223 23.41 -7.51 15.47
N VAL A 224 23.02 -7.95 14.27
CA VAL A 224 21.65 -8.40 13.98
C VAL A 224 21.42 -9.85 14.39
N PHE A 225 22.36 -10.75 14.11
CA PHE A 225 22.24 -12.19 14.39
C PHE A 225 22.86 -12.62 15.73
N GLY A 226 23.73 -11.79 16.31
CA GLY A 226 24.37 -12.03 17.60
C GLY A 226 23.45 -11.75 18.79
N ARG A 227 24.02 -11.91 20.02
CA ARG A 227 23.37 -11.57 21.28
C ARG A 227 23.63 -10.13 21.74
N ALA A 228 24.06 -9.25 20.83
CA ALA A 228 24.34 -7.84 21.10
C ALA A 228 23.05 -7.03 21.36
N GLU A 229 23.24 -5.74 21.65
CA GLU A 229 22.12 -4.81 21.82
C GLU A 229 21.15 -4.85 20.61
N PRO A 230 19.84 -4.86 20.84
CA PRO A 230 18.83 -5.09 19.78
C PRO A 230 18.69 -3.93 18.77
N ARG A 231 19.46 -2.85 18.93
CA ARG A 231 19.35 -1.62 18.17
C ARG A 231 20.66 -1.22 17.56
N THR A 232 20.67 -1.16 16.23
CA THR A 232 21.88 -0.81 15.45
C THR A 232 21.58 0.40 14.59
N MET A 233 22.52 1.33 14.56
CA MET A 233 22.46 2.57 13.78
C MET A 233 23.62 2.60 12.79
N LEU A 234 23.32 2.65 11.48
CA LEU A 234 24.29 2.93 10.44
C LEU A 234 24.45 4.44 10.26
N VAL A 235 25.64 4.96 10.54
CA VAL A 235 25.92 6.39 10.48
C VAL A 235 26.95 6.67 9.39
N GLY A 236 26.63 7.53 8.42
CA GLY A 236 27.57 7.86 7.34
C GLY A 236 26.99 8.89 6.36
N MET A 237 27.82 9.45 5.49
CA MET A 237 27.39 10.44 4.50
C MET A 237 26.39 9.88 3.48
N HIS A 238 25.72 10.79 2.74
CA HIS A 238 24.89 10.36 1.61
C HIS A 238 25.73 9.63 0.55
N GLY A 239 25.21 8.51 0.04
CA GLY A 239 25.90 7.73 -0.98
C GLY A 239 26.95 6.76 -0.46
N SER A 240 27.20 6.69 0.87
CA SER A 240 28.13 5.73 1.47
C SER A 240 27.65 4.27 1.44
N GLY A 241 26.38 4.01 1.10
CA GLY A 241 25.84 2.66 0.94
C GLY A 241 25.07 2.11 2.15
N LYS A 242 24.65 2.95 3.11
CA LYS A 242 23.88 2.52 4.30
C LYS A 242 22.62 1.72 3.95
N SER A 243 21.78 2.25 3.06
CA SER A 243 20.54 1.56 2.65
C SER A 243 20.84 0.26 1.88
N GLN A 244 21.96 0.20 1.12
CA GLN A 244 22.37 -1.04 0.46
C GLN A 244 22.84 -2.10 1.47
N LEU A 245 23.58 -1.74 2.50
CA LEU A 245 23.93 -2.65 3.61
C LEU A 245 22.67 -3.15 4.32
N SER A 246 21.70 -2.26 4.57
CA SER A 246 20.42 -2.63 5.17
C SER A 246 19.63 -3.59 4.29
N THR A 247 19.66 -3.41 2.95
CA THR A 247 19.00 -4.30 1.97
C THR A 247 19.59 -5.72 2.02
N VAL A 248 20.91 -5.84 2.07
CA VAL A 248 21.61 -7.15 2.16
C VAL A 248 21.25 -7.86 3.47
N ILE A 249 21.21 -7.13 4.58
CA ILE A 249 20.78 -7.70 5.88
C ILE A 249 19.32 -8.13 5.87
N ALA A 250 18.44 -7.32 5.28
CA ALA A 250 17.03 -7.68 5.11
C ALA A 250 16.88 -9.00 4.33
N ALA A 251 17.55 -9.10 3.17
CA ALA A 251 17.55 -10.30 2.36
C ALA A 251 18.10 -11.52 3.13
N ARG A 252 19.14 -11.33 3.94
CA ARG A 252 19.69 -12.40 4.78
C ARG A 252 18.70 -12.85 5.85
N CYS A 253 18.03 -11.92 6.54
CA CYS A 253 16.99 -12.27 7.53
C CYS A 253 15.83 -13.03 6.89
N GLU A 254 15.45 -12.67 5.68
CA GLU A 254 14.42 -13.38 4.91
C GLU A 254 14.83 -14.79 4.54
N ALA A 255 16.08 -14.95 4.09
CA ALA A 255 16.64 -16.26 3.77
C ALA A 255 16.72 -17.18 5.01
N GLU A 256 16.94 -16.61 6.20
CA GLU A 256 16.91 -17.32 7.48
C GLU A 256 15.47 -17.56 8.01
N GLY A 257 14.45 -17.17 7.24
CA GLY A 257 13.05 -17.43 7.58
C GLY A 257 12.48 -16.52 8.67
N TRP A 258 12.99 -15.31 8.87
CA TRP A 258 12.43 -14.38 9.84
C TRP A 258 11.01 -13.98 9.45
N PRO A 259 10.02 -14.13 10.34
CA PRO A 259 8.61 -13.94 10.00
C PRO A 259 8.23 -12.50 9.65
N ILE A 260 8.97 -11.50 10.16
CA ILE A 260 8.73 -10.10 9.85
C ILE A 260 10.05 -9.44 9.47
N VAL A 261 10.10 -8.86 8.27
CA VAL A 261 11.12 -7.94 7.81
C VAL A 261 10.41 -6.71 7.27
N ALA A 262 10.51 -5.59 7.99
CA ALA A 262 9.81 -4.36 7.66
C ALA A 262 10.78 -3.22 7.36
N TRP A 263 10.50 -2.48 6.29
CA TRP A 263 11.23 -1.28 5.88
C TRP A 263 10.32 -0.06 6.01
N ILE A 264 10.68 0.87 6.86
CA ILE A 264 9.93 2.09 7.15
C ILE A 264 10.79 3.30 6.80
N ASN A 265 10.26 4.21 5.99
CA ASN A 265 10.87 5.51 5.79
C ASN A 265 10.71 6.33 7.09
N ALA A 266 11.82 6.68 7.71
CA ALA A 266 11.85 7.37 9.00
C ALA A 266 12.45 8.78 8.88
N GLU A 267 12.25 9.44 7.74
CA GLU A 267 12.73 10.78 7.45
C GLU A 267 12.10 11.85 8.34
N SER A 268 10.83 11.65 8.75
CA SER A 268 10.14 12.49 9.71
C SER A 268 9.39 11.64 10.74
N ARG A 269 8.90 12.29 11.82
CA ARG A 269 8.04 11.66 12.82
C ARG A 269 6.75 11.15 12.18
N GLU A 270 6.19 11.90 11.26
CA GLU A 270 4.93 11.60 10.58
C GLU A 270 5.05 10.36 9.69
N THR A 271 6.10 10.28 8.86
CA THR A 271 6.36 9.10 8.02
C THR A 271 6.65 7.85 8.84
N THR A 272 7.32 8.00 9.97
CA THR A 272 7.58 6.90 10.92
C THR A 272 6.28 6.39 11.52
N LEU A 273 5.40 7.29 11.97
CA LEU A 273 4.08 6.96 12.52
C LEU A 273 3.20 6.22 11.52
N GLU A 274 3.12 6.73 10.30
CA GLU A 274 2.34 6.09 9.25
C GLU A 274 2.90 4.71 8.90
N GLY A 275 4.23 4.59 8.80
CA GLY A 275 4.88 3.31 8.55
C GLY A 275 4.55 2.26 9.61
N PHE A 276 4.58 2.60 10.90
CA PHE A 276 4.16 1.69 11.96
C PHE A 276 2.66 1.41 11.95
N SER A 277 1.82 2.38 11.62
CA SER A 277 0.38 2.20 11.52
C SER A 277 0.02 1.21 10.39
N GLU A 278 0.65 1.36 9.22
CA GLU A 278 0.48 0.45 8.08
C GLU A 278 1.04 -0.95 8.37
N LEU A 279 2.22 -1.04 9.02
CA LEU A 279 2.78 -2.30 9.46
C LEU A 279 1.82 -2.99 10.44
N GLY A 280 1.24 -2.23 11.39
CA GLY A 280 0.25 -2.75 12.34
C GLY A 280 -0.94 -3.41 11.63
N ARG A 281 -1.47 -2.77 10.58
CA ARG A 281 -2.54 -3.36 9.75
C ARG A 281 -2.07 -4.64 9.04
N SER A 282 -0.86 -4.63 8.53
CA SER A 282 -0.28 -5.78 7.81
C SER A 282 -0.05 -7.00 8.71
N ILE A 283 0.21 -6.78 10.01
CA ILE A 283 0.38 -7.85 11.01
C ILE A 283 -0.93 -8.21 11.73
N GLY A 284 -2.08 -7.65 11.29
CA GLY A 284 -3.39 -7.97 11.83
C GLY A 284 -3.70 -7.33 13.19
N VAL A 285 -3.04 -6.22 13.53
CA VAL A 285 -3.39 -5.45 14.74
C VAL A 285 -4.79 -4.85 14.56
N ASP A 286 -5.66 -5.09 15.52
CA ASP A 286 -7.00 -4.51 15.52
C ASP A 286 -6.94 -2.99 15.65
N VAL A 287 -7.46 -2.31 14.65
CA VAL A 287 -7.45 -0.84 14.51
C VAL A 287 -8.84 -0.22 14.72
N SER A 288 -9.85 -1.03 15.03
CA SER A 288 -11.25 -0.60 15.05
C SER A 288 -11.60 0.43 16.12
N ASP A 289 -10.90 0.42 17.27
CA ASP A 289 -11.17 1.30 18.40
C ASP A 289 -10.23 2.52 18.50
N GLU A 290 -9.23 2.58 17.60
CA GLU A 290 -8.17 3.59 17.72
C GLU A 290 -8.27 4.63 16.60
N ARG A 291 -8.69 5.83 16.95
CA ARG A 291 -8.82 6.96 16.04
C ARG A 291 -7.53 7.74 15.83
N THR A 292 -6.49 7.50 16.63
CA THR A 292 -5.23 8.25 16.52
C THR A 292 -4.09 7.37 15.99
N PRO A 293 -3.32 7.85 15.01
CA PRO A 293 -2.15 7.14 14.46
C PRO A 293 -1.11 6.80 15.52
N GLU A 294 -0.94 7.64 16.52
CA GLU A 294 -0.01 7.40 17.63
C GLU A 294 -0.39 6.14 18.44
N ARG A 295 -1.69 5.91 18.63
CA ARG A 295 -2.18 4.72 19.31
C ARG A 295 -2.05 3.48 18.44
N LEU A 296 -2.32 3.59 17.14
CA LEU A 296 -2.10 2.50 16.17
C LEU A 296 -0.64 2.10 16.11
N ALA A 297 0.26 3.06 15.97
CA ALA A 297 1.69 2.82 16.00
C ALA A 297 2.12 2.17 17.32
N ARG A 298 1.58 2.63 18.46
CA ARG A 298 1.86 2.03 19.78
C ARG A 298 1.36 0.60 19.86
N ARG A 299 0.15 0.29 19.40
CA ARG A 299 -0.37 -1.09 19.34
C ARG A 299 0.47 -1.98 18.42
N CYS A 300 0.93 -1.47 17.29
CA CYS A 300 1.88 -2.18 16.43
C CYS A 300 3.16 -2.52 17.21
N LEU A 301 3.72 -1.54 17.94
CA LEU A 301 4.90 -1.72 18.76
C LEU A 301 4.68 -2.75 19.89
N ASP A 302 3.51 -2.72 20.54
CA ASP A 302 3.11 -3.67 21.57
C ASP A 302 2.95 -5.08 20.99
N ALA A 303 2.33 -5.23 19.83
CA ALA A 303 2.20 -6.51 19.14
C ALA A 303 3.57 -7.06 18.71
N LEU A 304 4.46 -6.21 18.20
CA LEU A 304 5.84 -6.57 17.91
C LEU A 304 6.61 -6.95 19.19
N ALA A 305 6.30 -6.36 20.34
CA ALA A 305 6.95 -6.65 21.63
C ALA A 305 6.45 -7.95 22.27
N SER A 306 5.16 -8.28 22.09
CA SER A 306 4.49 -9.42 22.75
C SER A 306 4.69 -10.76 22.07
N ALA A 307 5.25 -10.81 20.86
CA ALA A 307 5.47 -12.06 20.16
C ALA A 307 6.55 -12.92 20.83
N ASP A 308 6.41 -14.20 20.73
CA ASP A 308 7.06 -15.32 21.43
C ASP A 308 8.58 -15.52 21.19
N GLY A 309 9.36 -14.45 21.18
CA GLY A 309 10.82 -14.51 21.02
C GLY A 309 11.30 -14.81 19.58
N THR A 310 10.40 -14.86 18.60
CA THR A 310 10.78 -15.07 17.19
C THR A 310 11.56 -13.86 16.65
N ASN A 311 12.56 -14.13 15.82
CA ASN A 311 13.42 -13.08 15.25
C ASN A 311 12.66 -12.22 14.24
N ARG A 312 12.72 -10.90 14.39
CA ARG A 312 12.07 -9.90 13.54
C ARG A 312 12.99 -8.72 13.30
N LEU A 313 12.96 -8.17 12.08
CA LEU A 313 13.75 -7.01 11.70
C LEU A 313 12.85 -5.84 11.34
N ILE A 314 13.09 -4.69 11.96
CA ILE A 314 12.52 -3.39 11.57
C ILE A 314 13.66 -2.49 11.10
N ILE A 315 13.58 -2.02 9.87
CA ILE A 315 14.53 -1.07 9.29
C ILE A 315 13.86 0.31 9.26
N LEU A 316 14.51 1.28 9.89
CA LEU A 316 14.13 2.69 9.93
C LEU A 316 15.11 3.45 9.03
N ASP A 317 14.74 3.68 7.78
CA ASP A 317 15.65 4.29 6.81
C ASP A 317 15.51 5.81 6.81
N ASN A 318 16.65 6.51 6.70
CA ASN A 318 16.78 7.97 6.61
C ASN A 318 16.37 8.74 7.87
N VAL A 319 16.69 8.25 9.06
CA VAL A 319 16.41 8.96 10.31
C VAL A 319 17.19 10.29 10.37
N GLU A 320 16.48 11.39 10.53
CA GLU A 320 17.12 12.71 10.61
C GLU A 320 17.33 13.20 12.04
N SER A 321 16.46 12.85 12.98
CA SER A 321 16.57 13.26 14.38
C SER A 321 16.32 12.12 15.35
N PRO A 322 17.11 12.03 16.47
CA PRO A 322 16.82 11.09 17.56
C PRO A 322 15.44 11.30 18.19
N ASP A 323 14.95 12.56 18.19
CA ASP A 323 13.67 12.92 18.78
C ASP A 323 12.49 12.34 17.99
N ASP A 324 12.63 12.17 16.68
CA ASP A 324 11.61 11.57 15.82
C ASP A 324 11.35 10.10 16.15
N LEU A 325 12.36 9.41 16.69
CA LEU A 325 12.27 8.00 17.08
C LEU A 325 11.94 7.79 18.57
N ARG A 326 11.94 8.82 19.42
CA ARG A 326 11.89 8.66 20.87
C ARG A 326 10.77 7.74 21.36
N ASP A 327 9.59 7.81 20.77
CA ASP A 327 8.39 7.07 21.16
C ASP A 327 8.14 5.82 20.31
N PHE A 328 8.92 5.63 19.23
CA PHE A 328 8.68 4.61 18.21
C PHE A 328 9.77 3.55 18.12
N ILE A 329 10.60 3.44 19.14
CA ILE A 329 11.61 2.38 19.21
C ILE A 329 10.97 1.11 19.77
N PRO A 330 10.74 0.08 18.93
CA PRO A 330 10.14 -1.15 19.40
C PRO A 330 11.05 -1.87 20.40
N ARG A 331 10.42 -2.60 21.32
CA ARG A 331 11.10 -3.40 22.34
C ARG A 331 10.50 -4.79 22.34
N GLY A 332 11.32 -5.80 22.50
CA GLY A 332 10.84 -7.19 22.56
C GLY A 332 12.00 -8.17 22.39
N GLU A 333 11.82 -9.37 22.92
CA GLU A 333 12.78 -10.45 22.70
C GLU A 333 12.71 -10.89 21.24
N GLY A 334 13.87 -11.14 20.59
CA GLY A 334 13.94 -11.48 19.17
C GLY A 334 13.76 -10.31 18.20
N LEU A 335 13.38 -9.11 18.65
CA LEU A 335 13.20 -7.95 17.79
C LEU A 335 14.53 -7.20 17.59
N ARG A 336 14.87 -6.96 16.33
CA ARG A 336 16.04 -6.18 15.92
C ARG A 336 15.59 -4.92 15.20
N VAL A 337 16.20 -3.79 15.54
CA VAL A 337 15.94 -2.50 14.91
C VAL A 337 17.23 -2.00 14.27
N LEU A 338 17.18 -1.79 12.97
CA LEU A 338 18.27 -1.22 12.20
C LEU A 338 17.84 0.16 11.69
N ALA A 339 18.61 1.19 12.01
CA ALA A 339 18.32 2.52 11.51
C ALA A 339 19.48 3.07 10.66
N THR A 340 19.18 3.92 9.69
CA THR A 340 20.18 4.62 8.89
C THR A 340 20.08 6.12 9.12
N THR A 341 21.21 6.81 9.22
CA THR A 341 21.26 8.27 9.39
C THR A 341 22.52 8.86 8.77
N THR A 342 22.45 10.13 8.42
CA THR A 342 23.64 10.91 8.03
C THR A 342 24.20 11.72 9.19
N ARG A 343 23.46 11.88 10.29
CA ARG A 343 23.86 12.72 11.42
C ARG A 343 24.64 11.94 12.48
N ARG A 344 25.80 12.46 12.82
CA ARG A 344 26.61 12.02 13.99
C ARG A 344 26.07 12.73 15.25
N ALA A 345 24.83 12.44 15.64
CA ALA A 345 24.25 12.99 16.86
C ALA A 345 24.57 12.12 18.08
N ASP A 346 24.33 12.63 19.28
CA ASP A 346 24.45 11.83 20.52
C ASP A 346 23.27 10.85 20.66
N TRP A 347 23.39 9.69 20.01
CA TRP A 347 22.45 8.57 20.07
C TRP A 347 22.60 7.74 21.35
N GLY A 348 23.58 8.11 22.22
CA GLY A 348 23.98 7.30 23.40
C GLY A 348 22.90 7.14 24.46
N ARG A 349 21.98 8.10 24.61
CA ARG A 349 20.87 8.02 25.58
C ARG A 349 19.89 6.89 25.29
N ALA A 350 19.75 6.44 24.03
CA ALA A 350 18.82 5.42 23.60
C ALA A 350 19.48 4.02 23.45
N ARG A 351 20.73 3.82 23.83
CA ARG A 351 21.49 2.56 23.71
C ARG A 351 21.51 2.00 22.28
N TRP A 352 21.92 2.82 21.32
CA TRP A 352 22.17 2.39 19.94
C TRP A 352 23.63 1.94 19.78
N THR A 353 23.83 0.76 19.21
CA THR A 353 25.14 0.38 18.68
C THR A 353 25.36 1.12 17.36
N GLN A 354 26.31 2.04 17.33
CA GLN A 354 26.62 2.79 16.12
C GLN A 354 27.68 2.06 15.28
N ILE A 355 27.37 1.84 14.03
CA ILE A 355 28.31 1.31 13.02
C ILE A 355 28.55 2.44 12.02
N PRO A 356 29.76 3.04 12.00
CA PRO A 356 30.10 4.04 11.00
C PRO A 356 30.21 3.37 9.64
N VAL A 357 29.53 3.95 8.64
CA VAL A 357 29.60 3.51 7.24
C VAL A 357 30.38 4.57 6.47
N GLU A 358 31.61 4.25 6.20
CA GLU A 358 32.53 5.14 5.50
C GLU A 358 32.44 4.95 3.97
N VAL A 359 33.27 5.66 3.22
CA VAL A 359 33.47 5.41 1.79
C VAL A 359 34.14 4.05 1.57
N PHE A 360 34.24 3.59 0.34
CA PHE A 360 34.97 2.35 0.05
C PHE A 360 36.44 2.48 0.43
N GLU A 361 37.05 1.35 0.82
CA GLU A 361 38.47 1.25 0.79
C GLU A 361 38.98 1.35 -0.67
N ARG A 362 40.14 1.96 -0.90
CA ARG A 362 40.65 2.16 -2.23
C ARG A 362 40.64 0.88 -3.09
N GLU A 363 40.99 -0.26 -2.49
CA GLU A 363 40.99 -1.55 -3.18
C GLU A 363 39.58 -1.98 -3.59
N GLN A 364 38.55 -1.65 -2.81
CA GLN A 364 37.16 -1.92 -3.15
C GLN A 364 36.69 -1.08 -4.33
N SER A 365 37.05 0.21 -4.36
CA SER A 365 36.76 1.11 -5.49
C SER A 365 37.40 0.61 -6.78
N ILE A 366 38.70 0.26 -6.72
CA ILE A 366 39.45 -0.29 -7.86
C ILE A 366 38.82 -1.61 -8.31
N GLY A 367 38.52 -2.51 -7.35
CA GLY A 367 37.86 -3.79 -7.64
C GLY A 367 36.49 -3.64 -8.33
N MET A 368 35.67 -2.67 -7.91
CA MET A 368 34.38 -2.36 -8.56
C MET A 368 34.59 -1.85 -9.98
N LEU A 369 35.51 -0.91 -10.19
CA LEU A 369 35.79 -0.37 -11.52
C LEU A 369 36.26 -1.47 -12.49
N LEU A 370 37.26 -2.25 -12.10
CA LEU A 370 37.82 -3.31 -12.95
C LEU A 370 36.82 -4.47 -13.16
N GLY A 371 36.16 -4.91 -12.12
CA GLY A 371 35.22 -6.06 -12.16
C GLY A 371 33.99 -5.78 -13.01
N ARG A 372 33.35 -4.61 -12.88
CA ARG A 372 32.15 -4.26 -13.68
C ARG A 372 32.47 -3.93 -15.13
N THR A 373 33.65 -3.41 -15.41
CA THR A 373 34.06 -3.00 -16.78
C THR A 373 34.81 -4.08 -17.54
N ASN A 374 35.23 -5.16 -16.87
CA ASN A 374 36.11 -6.19 -17.42
C ASN A 374 37.44 -5.61 -17.99
N GLN A 375 37.94 -4.53 -17.39
CA GLN A 375 39.20 -3.90 -17.77
C GLN A 375 40.28 -4.23 -16.72
N VAL A 376 41.55 -4.08 -17.09
CA VAL A 376 42.69 -4.48 -16.23
C VAL A 376 43.63 -3.32 -15.87
N ASP A 377 43.33 -2.10 -16.34
CA ASP A 377 44.12 -0.90 -16.07
C ASP A 377 43.92 -0.40 -14.65
N ARG A 378 44.69 -0.96 -13.73
CA ARG A 378 44.62 -0.68 -12.31
C ARG A 378 45.10 0.74 -11.96
N GLU A 379 46.08 1.26 -12.66
CA GLU A 379 46.63 2.59 -12.39
C GLU A 379 45.58 3.67 -12.69
N THR A 380 44.92 3.58 -13.83
CA THR A 380 43.85 4.52 -14.19
C THR A 380 42.61 4.35 -13.28
N ALA A 381 42.28 3.11 -12.88
CA ALA A 381 41.20 2.85 -11.94
C ALA A 381 41.49 3.48 -10.55
N ASP A 382 42.71 3.44 -10.06
CA ASP A 382 43.13 4.08 -8.82
C ASP A 382 42.97 5.60 -8.88
N ILE A 383 43.44 6.25 -9.96
CA ILE A 383 43.25 7.70 -10.15
C ILE A 383 41.74 8.08 -10.18
N ILE A 384 40.89 7.29 -10.86
CA ILE A 384 39.45 7.55 -10.91
C ILE A 384 38.86 7.42 -9.52
N ALA A 385 39.21 6.39 -8.76
CA ALA A 385 38.73 6.15 -7.39
C ALA A 385 39.12 7.33 -6.47
N GLU A 386 40.34 7.83 -6.58
CA GLU A 386 40.81 8.99 -5.82
C GLU A 386 40.00 10.25 -6.13
N LEU A 387 39.78 10.54 -7.42
CA LEU A 387 39.02 11.71 -7.87
C LEU A 387 37.58 11.65 -7.38
N LEU A 388 36.95 10.45 -7.31
CA LEU A 388 35.62 10.22 -6.82
C LEU A 388 35.52 10.11 -5.29
N GLY A 389 36.66 10.25 -4.59
CA GLY A 389 36.74 10.18 -3.13
C GLY A 389 36.25 8.84 -2.58
N ASP A 390 36.43 7.77 -3.34
CA ASP A 390 36.03 6.41 -3.00
C ASP A 390 34.53 6.28 -2.64
N LEU A 391 33.69 7.24 -3.08
CA LEU A 391 32.29 7.27 -2.74
C LEU A 391 31.50 6.17 -3.51
N PRO A 392 30.89 5.19 -2.83
CA PRO A 392 30.26 4.02 -3.47
C PRO A 392 29.30 4.35 -4.61
N VAL A 393 28.42 5.35 -4.44
CA VAL A 393 27.45 5.76 -5.48
C VAL A 393 28.16 6.32 -6.72
N ALA A 394 29.23 7.10 -6.56
CA ALA A 394 29.96 7.70 -7.67
C ALA A 394 30.81 6.66 -8.42
N VAL A 395 31.49 5.79 -7.67
CA VAL A 395 32.31 4.69 -8.23
C VAL A 395 31.41 3.70 -8.99
N SER A 396 30.28 3.30 -8.40
CA SER A 396 29.32 2.39 -9.05
C SER A 396 28.78 2.98 -10.36
N GLN A 397 28.46 4.27 -10.37
CA GLN A 397 27.95 4.96 -11.54
C GLN A 397 29.02 5.13 -12.63
N ALA A 398 30.25 5.47 -12.25
CA ALA A 398 31.38 5.51 -13.16
C ALA A 398 31.60 4.15 -13.85
N ALA A 399 31.62 3.07 -13.06
CA ALA A 399 31.76 1.72 -13.59
C ALA A 399 30.61 1.33 -14.53
N ALA A 400 29.36 1.70 -14.20
CA ALA A 400 28.21 1.46 -15.05
C ALA A 400 28.33 2.23 -16.37
N MET A 401 28.70 3.51 -16.31
CA MET A 401 28.87 4.34 -17.48
C MET A 401 29.95 3.79 -18.43
N ILE A 402 31.13 3.49 -17.89
CA ILE A 402 32.26 2.91 -18.68
C ILE A 402 31.81 1.63 -19.39
N LYS A 403 31.10 0.74 -18.66
CA LYS A 403 30.57 -0.51 -19.21
C LYS A 403 29.58 -0.28 -20.33
N TYR A 404 28.60 0.58 -20.15
CA TYR A 404 27.54 0.84 -21.15
C TYR A 404 28.03 1.61 -22.36
N THR A 405 28.91 2.58 -22.18
CA THR A 405 29.51 3.34 -23.29
C THR A 405 30.63 2.57 -23.99
N ARG A 406 31.12 1.48 -23.36
CA ARG A 406 32.26 0.68 -23.83
C ARG A 406 33.53 1.51 -24.03
N CYS A 407 33.71 2.59 -23.28
CA CYS A 407 34.92 3.39 -23.28
C CYS A 407 36.02 2.74 -22.43
N SER A 408 37.29 3.13 -22.63
CA SER A 408 38.36 2.74 -21.74
C SER A 408 38.32 3.55 -20.44
N LEU A 409 38.98 3.03 -19.39
CA LEU A 409 39.17 3.78 -18.13
C LEU A 409 39.93 5.10 -18.40
N ALA A 410 40.90 5.09 -19.32
CA ALA A 410 41.68 6.28 -19.69
C ALA A 410 40.78 7.34 -20.37
N ASP A 411 39.94 6.94 -21.33
CA ASP A 411 39.00 7.85 -21.98
C ASP A 411 38.00 8.44 -20.98
N TYR A 412 37.53 7.64 -20.04
CA TYR A 412 36.65 8.12 -18.98
C TYR A 412 37.34 9.12 -18.06
N LEU A 413 38.60 8.85 -17.67
CA LEU A 413 39.37 9.75 -16.84
C LEU A 413 39.58 11.11 -17.52
N GLU A 414 39.86 11.11 -18.81
CA GLU A 414 40.00 12.34 -19.59
C GLU A 414 38.70 13.12 -19.63
N GLN A 415 37.59 12.47 -19.95
CA GLN A 415 36.24 13.06 -19.91
C GLN A 415 35.89 13.61 -18.52
N LEU A 416 36.18 12.88 -17.45
CA LEU A 416 35.91 13.31 -16.07
C LEU A 416 36.72 14.55 -15.70
N ARG A 417 37.97 14.61 -16.09
CA ARG A 417 38.86 15.79 -15.88
C ARG A 417 38.34 17.00 -16.65
N GLU A 418 38.04 16.84 -17.94
CA GLU A 418 37.46 17.89 -18.76
C GLU A 418 36.14 18.45 -18.19
N TYR A 419 35.27 17.56 -17.78
CA TYR A 419 33.96 17.92 -17.17
C TYR A 419 34.13 18.62 -15.84
N SER A 420 35.09 18.21 -15.01
CA SER A 420 35.38 18.85 -13.71
C SER A 420 35.89 20.28 -13.84
N LEU A 421 36.41 20.67 -15.00
CA LEU A 421 36.89 22.03 -15.29
C LEU A 421 35.76 22.97 -15.73
N LYS A 422 34.57 22.46 -16.11
CA LYS A 422 33.44 23.30 -16.54
C LYS A 422 32.92 24.16 -15.40
N ASP A 423 32.63 25.41 -15.66
CA ASP A 423 32.07 26.37 -14.68
C ASP A 423 30.66 25.96 -14.20
N SER A 424 29.97 25.15 -15.01
CA SER A 424 28.63 24.60 -14.66
C SER A 424 28.69 23.57 -13.54
N VAL A 425 29.87 22.99 -13.24
CA VAL A 425 30.04 22.03 -12.14
C VAL A 425 30.48 22.76 -10.88
N ARG A 426 29.51 23.03 -10.00
CA ARG A 426 29.79 23.63 -8.69
C ARG A 426 30.18 22.56 -7.67
N ARG A 427 30.94 22.97 -6.65
CA ARG A 427 31.12 22.15 -5.45
C ARG A 427 29.76 22.07 -4.75
N LEU A 428 29.34 20.89 -4.35
CA LEU A 428 28.09 20.68 -3.61
C LEU A 428 28.18 21.44 -2.28
N ASP A 429 27.38 22.50 -2.12
CA ASP A 429 27.42 23.36 -0.93
C ASP A 429 27.08 22.59 0.33
N GLY A 430 27.88 22.81 1.39
CA GLY A 430 27.64 22.22 2.71
C GLY A 430 28.14 20.78 2.88
N ASP A 431 28.70 20.13 1.86
CA ASP A 431 29.20 18.76 1.92
C ASP A 431 30.71 18.66 1.66
N GLU A 432 31.35 17.66 2.24
CA GLU A 432 32.77 17.33 2.06
C GLU A 432 33.08 16.60 0.73
N TYR A 433 32.16 16.62 -0.25
CA TYR A 433 32.34 15.89 -1.51
C TYR A 433 33.35 16.55 -2.45
N PRO A 434 34.25 15.78 -3.10
CA PRO A 434 35.08 16.30 -4.18
C PRO A 434 34.25 16.86 -5.35
N LYS A 435 34.68 17.96 -5.98
CA LYS A 435 34.03 18.52 -7.18
C LYS A 435 33.84 17.46 -8.28
N ALA A 436 34.79 16.54 -8.41
CA ALA A 436 34.74 15.45 -9.37
C ALA A 436 33.54 14.49 -9.20
N VAL A 437 32.96 14.38 -8.00
CA VAL A 437 31.74 13.57 -7.77
C VAL A 437 30.56 14.19 -8.54
N GLY A 438 30.33 15.49 -8.41
CA GLY A 438 29.30 16.18 -9.17
C GLY A 438 29.51 16.09 -10.68
N ALA A 439 30.77 16.24 -11.13
CA ALA A 439 31.15 16.09 -12.53
C ALA A 439 30.90 14.68 -13.07
N ALA A 440 31.22 13.65 -12.31
CA ALA A 440 30.98 12.25 -12.69
C ALA A 440 29.50 11.94 -12.85
N LEU A 441 28.67 12.43 -11.91
CA LEU A 441 27.23 12.22 -11.96
C LEU A 441 26.59 12.95 -13.16
N GLN A 442 26.97 14.22 -13.42
CA GLN A 442 26.48 14.98 -14.58
C GLN A 442 26.91 14.33 -15.90
N LEU A 443 28.19 13.92 -16.00
CA LEU A 443 28.70 13.21 -17.17
C LEU A 443 27.93 11.92 -17.45
N ALA A 444 27.60 11.16 -16.40
CA ALA A 444 26.82 9.93 -16.53
C ALA A 444 25.41 10.21 -17.05
N PHE A 445 24.74 11.23 -16.53
CA PHE A 445 23.41 11.63 -17.04
C PHE A 445 23.44 12.00 -18.52
N GLN A 446 24.40 12.85 -18.92
CA GLN A 446 24.56 13.23 -20.32
C GLN A 446 24.82 12.03 -21.22
N LYS A 447 25.76 11.16 -20.82
CA LYS A 447 26.12 9.99 -21.64
C LYS A 447 25.02 8.95 -21.71
N ALA A 448 24.24 8.79 -20.64
CA ALA A 448 23.06 7.92 -20.66
C ALA A 448 22.03 8.43 -21.69
N LEU A 449 21.70 9.72 -21.67
CA LEU A 449 20.76 10.32 -22.62
C LEU A 449 21.29 10.23 -24.07
N GLU A 450 22.55 10.55 -24.30
CA GLU A 450 23.18 10.39 -25.63
C GLU A 450 23.11 8.94 -26.14
N GLN A 451 23.37 7.96 -25.28
CA GLN A 451 23.33 6.55 -25.67
C GLN A 451 21.91 6.06 -25.96
N ILE A 452 20.94 6.47 -25.14
CA ILE A 452 19.52 6.19 -25.36
C ILE A 452 19.08 6.85 -26.69
N GLY A 453 19.47 8.10 -26.93
CA GLY A 453 19.13 8.86 -28.11
C GLY A 453 19.71 8.28 -29.41
N ARG A 454 20.83 7.55 -29.36
CA ARG A 454 21.36 6.81 -30.50
C ARG A 454 20.45 5.65 -30.94
N GLN A 455 19.68 5.09 -30.04
CA GLN A 455 18.74 4.00 -30.31
C GLN A 455 17.37 4.58 -30.68
N SER A 456 16.86 5.53 -29.90
CA SER A 456 15.57 6.17 -30.11
C SER A 456 15.57 7.60 -29.53
N ARG A 457 15.34 8.59 -30.39
CA ARG A 457 15.12 9.98 -29.96
C ARG A 457 13.93 10.15 -29.05
N HIS A 458 12.91 9.33 -29.26
CA HIS A 458 11.71 9.34 -28.41
C HIS A 458 12.03 8.86 -26.99
N GLN A 459 12.74 7.75 -26.85
CA GLN A 459 13.19 7.26 -25.55
C GLN A 459 14.17 8.21 -24.85
N GLU A 460 15.02 8.94 -25.56
CA GLU A 460 15.86 10.02 -25.00
C GLU A 460 15.00 11.12 -24.37
N MET A 461 13.94 11.53 -25.04
CA MET A 461 13.02 12.55 -24.52
C MET A 461 12.32 12.07 -23.25
N ILE A 462 11.83 10.82 -23.24
CA ILE A 462 11.18 10.20 -22.07
C ILE A 462 12.17 10.07 -20.92
N ALA A 463 13.38 9.57 -21.15
CA ALA A 463 14.40 9.44 -20.11
C ALA A 463 14.78 10.80 -19.53
N GLY A 464 14.91 11.83 -20.36
CA GLY A 464 15.14 13.21 -19.95
C GLY A 464 14.00 13.78 -19.11
N HIS A 465 12.74 13.50 -19.51
CA HIS A 465 11.54 13.81 -18.72
C HIS A 465 11.59 13.14 -17.35
N TYR A 466 11.85 11.84 -17.28
CA TYR A 466 11.90 11.13 -15.99
C TYR A 466 13.00 11.63 -15.05
N LEU A 467 14.19 11.95 -15.57
CA LEU A 467 15.24 12.55 -14.77
C LEU A 467 14.83 13.92 -14.18
N ARG A 468 14.05 14.71 -14.95
CA ARG A 468 13.52 15.99 -14.45
C ARG A 468 12.52 15.76 -13.32
N VAL A 469 11.53 14.91 -13.56
CA VAL A 469 10.45 14.62 -12.61
C VAL A 469 10.98 13.96 -11.33
N LEU A 470 11.76 12.86 -11.46
CA LEU A 470 12.31 12.15 -10.32
C LEU A 470 13.24 13.02 -9.46
N SER A 471 13.88 14.03 -10.06
CA SER A 471 14.74 14.95 -9.29
C SER A 471 13.96 15.92 -8.39
N LEU A 472 12.67 16.14 -8.65
CA LEU A 472 11.82 17.08 -7.90
C LEU A 472 10.89 16.38 -6.89
N LEU A 473 10.70 15.08 -7.04
CA LEU A 473 9.78 14.29 -6.23
C LEU A 473 10.52 13.48 -5.14
N ALA A 474 9.78 12.63 -4.44
CA ALA A 474 10.31 11.90 -3.30
C ALA A 474 11.44 10.92 -3.66
N ALA A 475 12.54 10.99 -2.95
CA ALA A 475 13.66 10.06 -3.11
C ALA A 475 13.33 8.63 -2.63
N SER A 476 12.28 8.47 -1.83
CA SER A 476 11.65 7.18 -1.46
C SER A 476 11.08 6.42 -2.65
N GLY A 477 10.92 7.08 -3.78
CA GLY A 477 10.51 6.55 -5.07
C GLY A 477 9.15 7.04 -5.54
N VAL A 478 9.05 7.21 -6.85
CA VAL A 478 7.79 7.50 -7.57
C VAL A 478 7.20 6.17 -8.04
N PRO A 479 5.88 5.93 -7.90
CA PRO A 479 5.26 4.72 -8.41
C PRO A 479 5.57 4.52 -9.91
N THR A 480 6.12 3.36 -10.26
CA THR A 480 6.59 3.08 -11.63
C THR A 480 5.43 3.17 -12.63
N HIS A 481 4.24 2.72 -12.24
CA HIS A 481 3.05 2.76 -13.11
C HIS A 481 2.57 4.20 -13.41
N TRP A 482 2.86 5.21 -12.56
CA TRP A 482 2.57 6.62 -12.89
C TRP A 482 3.43 7.09 -14.06
N LEU A 483 4.72 6.76 -14.03
CA LEU A 483 5.64 7.09 -15.13
C LEU A 483 5.20 6.40 -16.44
N GLU A 484 4.75 5.14 -16.34
CA GLU A 484 4.26 4.38 -17.49
C GLU A 484 2.93 4.95 -18.04
N ALA A 485 2.02 5.38 -17.16
CA ALA A 485 0.72 5.93 -17.55
C ALA A 485 0.81 7.34 -18.15
N ALA A 486 1.84 8.11 -17.80
CA ALA A 486 2.07 9.45 -18.34
C ALA A 486 2.45 9.45 -19.83
N GLU A 487 2.93 8.33 -20.35
CA GLU A 487 3.35 8.18 -21.75
C GLU A 487 2.31 7.39 -22.55
N LYS A 488 2.11 7.79 -23.82
CA LYS A 488 1.15 7.12 -24.71
C LYS A 488 1.52 5.68 -25.04
N GLU A 489 2.82 5.38 -25.05
CA GLU A 489 3.38 4.07 -25.32
C GLU A 489 4.11 3.57 -24.06
N SER A 490 3.42 2.80 -23.24
CA SER A 490 3.94 2.27 -21.97
C SER A 490 5.22 1.41 -22.14
N PHE A 491 5.45 0.85 -23.32
CA PHE A 491 6.66 0.09 -23.62
C PHE A 491 7.89 0.98 -23.65
N ASP A 492 7.83 2.13 -24.34
CA ASP A 492 8.94 3.08 -24.39
C ASP A 492 9.27 3.68 -23.02
N ALA A 493 8.24 3.87 -22.18
CA ALA A 493 8.40 4.30 -20.80
C ALA A 493 9.25 3.32 -19.98
N ARG A 494 8.93 2.02 -20.07
CA ARG A 494 9.67 0.96 -19.35
C ARG A 494 11.10 0.84 -19.86
N GLU A 495 11.31 0.90 -21.16
CA GLU A 495 12.65 0.86 -21.75
C GLU A 495 13.50 2.04 -21.29
N ALA A 496 12.94 3.25 -21.26
CA ALA A 496 13.64 4.45 -20.81
C ALA A 496 14.07 4.33 -19.34
N VAL A 497 13.16 3.89 -18.43
CA VAL A 497 13.50 3.67 -17.02
C VAL A 497 14.53 2.55 -16.87
N SER A 498 14.37 1.43 -17.60
CA SER A 498 15.31 0.30 -17.56
C SER A 498 16.69 0.70 -18.07
N ALA A 499 16.76 1.54 -19.10
CA ALA A 499 18.03 2.08 -19.59
C ALA A 499 18.71 2.97 -18.54
N LEU A 500 17.96 3.88 -17.90
CA LEU A 500 18.48 4.71 -16.81
C LEU A 500 18.97 3.86 -15.61
N ALA A 501 18.24 2.81 -15.27
CA ALA A 501 18.67 1.86 -14.23
C ALA A 501 19.94 1.09 -14.64
N GLY A 502 20.07 0.73 -15.91
CA GLY A 502 21.28 0.13 -16.48
C GLY A 502 22.52 1.00 -16.26
N PHE A 503 22.38 2.32 -16.40
CA PHE A 503 23.46 3.28 -16.09
C PHE A 503 23.62 3.55 -14.59
N SER A 504 22.91 2.85 -13.71
CA SER A 504 22.92 3.07 -12.25
C SER A 504 22.48 4.49 -11.86
N ILE A 505 21.65 5.15 -12.67
CA ILE A 505 21.11 6.49 -12.40
C ILE A 505 19.86 6.38 -11.52
N CYS A 506 18.95 5.47 -11.83
CA CYS A 506 17.83 5.15 -10.98
C CYS A 506 17.85 3.68 -10.57
N GLN A 507 17.03 3.33 -9.59
CA GLN A 507 16.86 1.97 -9.09
C GLN A 507 15.37 1.68 -8.97
N PHE A 508 15.00 0.41 -9.08
CA PHE A 508 13.66 -0.04 -8.72
C PHE A 508 13.60 -0.45 -7.26
N SER A 509 12.42 -0.35 -6.65
CA SER A 509 12.14 -1.12 -5.43
C SER A 509 12.19 -2.61 -5.74
N GLU A 510 12.39 -3.43 -4.72
CA GLU A 510 12.52 -4.89 -4.89
C GLU A 510 11.32 -5.52 -5.60
N ASP A 511 10.12 -5.03 -5.29
CA ASP A 511 8.87 -5.46 -5.92
C ASP A 511 8.60 -4.80 -7.29
N GLY A 512 9.50 -3.90 -7.74
CA GLY A 512 9.37 -3.13 -8.98
C GLY A 512 8.28 -2.06 -8.96
N SER A 513 7.61 -1.85 -7.83
CA SER A 513 6.49 -0.92 -7.72
C SER A 513 6.90 0.55 -7.79
N LYS A 514 8.13 0.89 -7.37
CA LYS A 514 8.65 2.26 -7.35
C LYS A 514 9.96 2.40 -8.12
N THR A 515 10.11 3.55 -8.75
CA THR A 515 11.36 4.01 -9.39
C THR A 515 12.00 5.06 -8.49
N MET A 516 13.23 4.81 -8.04
CA MET A 516 13.94 5.62 -7.06
C MET A 516 15.13 6.34 -7.73
N LEU A 517 15.30 7.61 -7.39
CA LEU A 517 16.51 8.38 -7.73
C LEU A 517 17.26 8.72 -6.44
N HIS A 518 18.53 8.35 -6.37
CA HIS A 518 19.33 8.63 -5.17
C HIS A 518 19.39 10.14 -4.87
N ARG A 519 19.27 10.56 -3.60
CA ARG A 519 19.21 11.98 -3.18
C ARG A 519 20.35 12.82 -3.75
N LEU A 520 21.58 12.30 -3.73
CA LEU A 520 22.73 12.99 -4.28
C LEU A 520 22.60 13.20 -5.81
N GLN A 521 22.12 12.20 -6.53
CA GLN A 521 21.88 12.30 -7.98
C GLN A 521 20.78 13.31 -8.29
N GLY A 522 19.66 13.26 -7.57
CA GLY A 522 18.58 14.24 -7.67
C GLY A 522 19.06 15.66 -7.41
N ARG A 523 19.88 15.85 -6.37
CA ARG A 523 20.50 17.15 -6.04
C ARG A 523 21.38 17.65 -7.20
N VAL A 524 22.27 16.83 -7.74
CA VAL A 524 23.15 17.22 -8.86
C VAL A 524 22.34 17.60 -10.10
N ILE A 525 21.24 16.89 -10.38
CA ILE A 525 20.35 17.21 -11.50
C ILE A 525 19.68 18.57 -11.27
N ARG A 526 19.19 18.88 -10.09
CA ARG A 526 18.58 20.17 -9.75
C ARG A 526 19.57 21.31 -9.85
N GLU A 527 20.73 21.19 -9.22
CA GLU A 527 21.77 22.23 -9.21
C GLU A 527 22.32 22.51 -10.62
N SER A 528 22.42 21.48 -11.49
CA SER A 528 22.86 21.68 -12.88
C SER A 528 21.92 22.56 -13.70
N ARG A 529 20.65 22.68 -13.28
CA ARG A 529 19.59 23.47 -13.93
C ARG A 529 19.30 24.78 -13.23
N GLU A 530 19.95 25.09 -12.12
CA GLU A 530 19.69 26.29 -11.33
C GLU A 530 19.86 27.57 -12.17
N ASN A 531 20.79 27.57 -13.12
CA ASN A 531 21.07 28.68 -14.01
C ASN A 531 20.27 28.66 -15.34
N ASP A 532 19.40 27.68 -15.55
CA ASP A 532 18.52 27.58 -16.73
C ASP A 532 17.05 27.66 -16.29
N PRO A 533 16.44 28.86 -16.26
CA PRO A 533 15.06 29.04 -15.87
C PRO A 533 14.07 28.25 -16.73
N ALA A 534 14.35 28.08 -18.03
CA ALA A 534 13.45 27.38 -18.96
C ALA A 534 13.42 25.88 -18.69
N GLU A 535 14.57 25.25 -18.44
CA GLU A 535 14.64 23.84 -18.06
C GLU A 535 14.05 23.58 -16.67
N ARG A 536 14.20 24.54 -15.74
CA ARG A 536 13.57 24.45 -14.43
C ARG A 536 12.05 24.49 -14.55
N GLU A 537 11.50 25.50 -15.23
CA GLU A 537 10.05 25.63 -15.45
C GLU A 537 9.48 24.41 -16.18
N ARG A 538 10.23 23.86 -17.13
CA ARG A 538 9.85 22.64 -17.82
C ARG A 538 9.76 21.46 -16.86
N ALA A 539 10.77 21.25 -16.01
CA ALA A 539 10.80 20.20 -15.02
C ALA A 539 9.62 20.30 -14.03
N GLU A 540 9.32 21.53 -13.58
CA GLU A 540 8.20 21.83 -12.69
C GLU A 540 6.86 21.49 -13.36
N LYS A 541 6.63 21.91 -14.58
CA LYS A 541 5.41 21.59 -15.36
C LYS A 541 5.24 20.09 -15.62
N GLU A 542 6.34 19.39 -15.91
CA GLU A 542 6.33 17.95 -16.14
C GLU A 542 6.02 17.20 -14.82
N ALA A 543 6.57 17.62 -13.68
CA ALA A 543 6.29 17.02 -12.38
C ALA A 543 4.82 17.23 -11.97
N VAL A 544 4.29 18.44 -12.13
CA VAL A 544 2.86 18.72 -11.88
C VAL A 544 1.97 17.90 -12.81
N GLY A 545 2.33 17.78 -14.09
CA GLY A 545 1.59 16.96 -15.05
C GLY A 545 1.52 15.49 -14.66
N LEU A 546 2.60 14.93 -14.10
CA LEU A 546 2.59 13.59 -13.56
C LEU A 546 1.65 13.48 -12.36
N LEU A 547 1.74 14.37 -11.39
CA LEU A 547 0.88 14.36 -10.19
C LEU A 547 -0.61 14.54 -10.55
N GLU A 548 -0.93 15.37 -11.55
CA GLU A 548 -2.29 15.57 -12.06
C GLU A 548 -2.85 14.30 -12.73
N SER A 549 -2.00 13.48 -13.34
CA SER A 549 -2.43 12.24 -13.99
C SER A 549 -2.91 11.16 -13.01
N VAL A 550 -2.61 11.32 -11.71
CA VAL A 550 -3.01 10.38 -10.64
C VAL A 550 -4.49 10.58 -10.33
N ASP A 551 -5.34 9.73 -10.87
CA ASP A 551 -6.80 9.78 -10.67
C ASP A 551 -7.27 8.64 -9.75
N ILE A 552 -7.25 8.93 -8.44
CA ILE A 552 -7.68 7.98 -7.40
C ILE A 552 -9.16 7.58 -7.57
N THR A 553 -9.97 8.42 -8.22
CA THR A 553 -11.41 8.16 -8.42
C THR A 553 -11.68 7.03 -9.41
N ARG A 554 -10.75 6.79 -10.35
CA ARG A 554 -10.87 5.71 -11.35
C ARG A 554 -10.65 4.33 -10.75
N ILE A 555 -10.00 4.24 -9.61
CA ILE A 555 -9.81 2.97 -8.91
C ILE A 555 -11.16 2.55 -8.31
N ARG A 556 -11.55 1.30 -8.50
CA ARG A 556 -12.86 0.81 -8.04
C ARG A 556 -12.99 0.89 -6.52
N SER A 557 -14.20 1.16 -6.02
CA SER A 557 -14.48 1.19 -4.58
C SER A 557 -14.19 -0.16 -3.88
N SER A 558 -14.27 -1.26 -4.60
CA SER A 558 -13.87 -2.60 -4.12
C SER A 558 -12.36 -2.78 -3.91
N GLU A 559 -11.55 -1.84 -4.39
CA GLU A 559 -10.08 -1.84 -4.29
C GLU A 559 -9.60 -0.76 -3.31
N SER A 560 -10.21 -0.69 -2.14
CA SER A 560 -9.92 0.33 -1.12
C SER A 560 -8.44 0.40 -0.73
N ASN A 561 -7.75 -0.73 -0.67
CA ASN A 561 -6.31 -0.79 -0.37
C ASN A 561 -5.47 -0.14 -1.48
N ASN A 562 -5.84 -0.29 -2.74
CA ASN A 562 -5.14 0.36 -3.85
C ASN A 562 -5.37 1.87 -3.82
N ARG A 563 -6.62 2.32 -3.58
CA ARG A 563 -6.93 3.75 -3.40
C ARG A 563 -6.13 4.39 -2.26
N ARG A 564 -6.05 3.68 -1.13
CA ARG A 564 -5.27 4.13 0.01
C ARG A 564 -3.78 4.26 -0.35
N ARG A 565 -3.20 3.26 -1.03
CA ARG A 565 -1.80 3.30 -1.45
C ARG A 565 -1.52 4.47 -2.38
N GLU A 566 -2.37 4.69 -3.40
CA GLU A 566 -2.24 5.83 -4.32
C GLU A 566 -2.31 7.18 -3.59
N ALA A 567 -3.22 7.31 -2.63
CA ALA A 567 -3.34 8.52 -1.84
C ALA A 567 -2.08 8.78 -0.98
N LEU A 568 -1.52 7.74 -0.37
CA LEU A 568 -0.29 7.81 0.41
C LEU A 568 0.92 8.16 -0.46
N ASP A 569 1.04 7.52 -1.62
CA ASP A 569 2.12 7.81 -2.56
C ASP A 569 2.03 9.26 -3.06
N LEU A 570 0.83 9.76 -3.38
CA LEU A 570 0.62 11.15 -3.78
C LEU A 570 1.00 12.13 -2.67
N ALA A 571 0.61 11.84 -1.42
CA ALA A 571 0.99 12.65 -0.27
C ALA A 571 2.51 12.68 -0.05
N ASP A 572 3.19 11.54 -0.19
CA ASP A 572 4.65 11.47 -0.06
C ASP A 572 5.37 12.35 -1.12
N GLN A 573 4.88 12.34 -2.36
CA GLN A 573 5.44 13.20 -3.42
C GLN A 573 5.24 14.69 -3.13
N LEU A 574 4.04 15.10 -2.70
CA LEU A 574 3.73 16.50 -2.38
C LEU A 574 4.51 16.98 -1.16
N ARG A 575 4.63 16.15 -0.12
CA ARG A 575 5.46 16.43 1.06
C ARG A 575 6.91 16.67 0.66
N ALA A 576 7.49 15.74 -0.10
CA ALA A 576 8.87 15.86 -0.55
C ALA A 576 9.10 17.11 -1.42
N ALA A 577 8.11 17.50 -2.23
CA ALA A 577 8.15 18.73 -3.00
C ALA A 577 8.13 19.97 -2.11
N ALA A 578 7.36 19.98 -1.03
CA ALA A 578 7.29 21.10 -0.07
C ALA A 578 8.58 21.29 0.73
N GLU A 579 9.19 20.20 1.18
CA GLU A 579 10.43 20.22 1.98
C GLU A 579 11.65 20.70 1.17
N GLN A 580 11.67 20.45 -0.15
CA GLN A 580 12.81 20.79 -1.01
C GLN A 580 12.73 22.23 -1.54
N LYS A 581 13.71 23.05 -1.22
CA LYS A 581 13.82 24.44 -1.69
C LYS A 581 13.61 24.60 -3.21
N TYR A 582 14.11 23.64 -4.00
CA TYR A 582 14.06 23.70 -5.47
C TYR A 582 12.70 23.27 -6.05
N SER A 583 11.88 22.59 -5.27
CA SER A 583 10.57 22.08 -5.71
C SER A 583 9.41 22.98 -5.23
N ARG A 584 9.67 23.96 -4.37
CA ARG A 584 8.65 24.89 -3.86
C ARG A 584 7.89 25.63 -4.96
N ASN A 585 8.55 25.91 -6.08
CA ASN A 585 7.90 26.57 -7.22
C ASN A 585 6.80 25.73 -7.87
N LEU A 586 6.75 24.40 -7.62
CA LEU A 586 5.63 23.56 -8.04
C LEU A 586 4.29 24.11 -7.53
N PHE A 587 4.30 24.71 -6.33
CA PHE A 587 3.10 25.27 -5.70
C PHE A 587 2.60 26.57 -6.38
N ALA A 588 3.35 27.13 -7.35
CA ALA A 588 2.91 28.23 -8.20
C ALA A 588 2.07 27.76 -9.40
N ASP A 589 2.07 26.47 -9.74
CA ASP A 589 1.22 25.93 -10.80
C ASP A 589 -0.23 25.85 -10.31
N PRO A 590 -1.21 26.43 -11.06
CA PRO A 590 -2.60 26.48 -10.62
C PRO A 590 -3.27 25.12 -10.43
N ARG A 591 -2.69 24.04 -10.96
CA ARG A 591 -3.22 22.68 -10.80
C ARG A 591 -2.89 22.06 -9.46
N ILE A 592 -1.79 22.49 -8.83
CA ILE A 592 -1.27 21.86 -7.61
C ILE A 592 -2.24 22.00 -6.43
N GLY A 593 -2.99 23.12 -6.38
CA GLY A 593 -3.97 23.37 -5.32
C GLY A 593 -5.04 22.29 -5.24
N ASN A 594 -5.60 21.91 -6.39
CA ASN A 594 -6.59 20.82 -6.48
C ASN A 594 -5.97 19.45 -6.16
N ILE A 595 -4.73 19.21 -6.61
CA ILE A 595 -4.01 17.95 -6.34
C ILE A 595 -3.76 17.83 -4.83
N LEU A 596 -3.30 18.88 -4.18
CA LEU A 596 -3.06 18.93 -2.74
C LEU A 596 -4.36 18.74 -1.93
N ALA A 597 -5.42 19.46 -2.30
CA ALA A 597 -6.72 19.30 -1.65
C ALA A 597 -7.26 17.88 -1.77
N SER A 598 -7.09 17.25 -2.94
CA SER A 598 -7.47 15.84 -3.18
C SER A 598 -6.62 14.88 -2.34
N ALA A 599 -5.30 15.07 -2.28
CA ALA A 599 -4.41 14.25 -1.48
C ALA A 599 -4.79 14.31 0.01
N LEU A 600 -5.02 15.49 0.56
CA LEU A 600 -5.47 15.71 1.94
C LEU A 600 -6.80 15.00 2.23
N TRP A 601 -7.76 15.13 1.30
CA TRP A 601 -9.08 14.53 1.48
C TRP A 601 -9.01 13.00 1.41
N TYR A 602 -8.36 12.44 0.38
CA TYR A 602 -8.30 10.98 0.21
C TYR A 602 -7.48 10.28 1.29
N THR A 603 -6.35 10.86 1.73
CA THR A 603 -5.57 10.28 2.83
C THR A 603 -6.37 10.26 4.13
N THR A 604 -7.15 11.30 4.40
CA THR A 604 -8.04 11.36 5.57
C THR A 604 -9.19 10.35 5.46
N GLU A 605 -9.89 10.32 4.31
CA GLU A 605 -11.03 9.43 4.04
C GLU A 605 -10.65 7.95 4.13
N PHE A 606 -9.47 7.60 3.65
CA PHE A 606 -8.97 6.21 3.73
C PHE A 606 -8.27 5.87 5.04
N GLY A 607 -8.44 6.69 6.08
CA GLY A 607 -7.97 6.44 7.43
C GLY A 607 -6.45 6.55 7.59
N ALA A 608 -5.81 7.47 6.85
CA ALA A 608 -4.40 7.84 6.99
C ALA A 608 -4.24 9.35 7.28
N PRO A 609 -4.88 9.88 8.35
CA PRO A 609 -4.84 11.31 8.64
C PRO A 609 -3.43 11.81 8.92
N GLN A 610 -2.49 10.96 9.32
CA GLN A 610 -1.12 11.37 9.58
C GLN A 610 -0.38 11.71 8.27
N ALA A 611 -0.65 11.00 7.19
CA ALA A 611 -0.14 11.35 5.87
C ALA A 611 -0.69 12.70 5.39
N ALA A 612 -1.99 12.98 5.68
CA ALA A 612 -2.55 14.31 5.42
C ALA A 612 -1.85 15.39 6.26
N LEU A 613 -1.59 15.13 7.54
CA LEU A 613 -0.91 16.08 8.44
C LEU A 613 0.55 16.35 8.02
N SER A 614 1.22 15.40 7.40
CA SER A 614 2.57 15.62 6.84
C SER A 614 2.59 16.62 5.67
N LEU A 615 1.42 16.99 5.13
CA LEU A 615 1.27 18.00 4.09
C LEU A 615 1.08 19.44 4.63
N SER A 616 1.24 19.67 5.94
CA SER A 616 1.07 21.00 6.54
C SER A 616 1.94 22.06 5.88
N ASP A 617 3.22 21.78 5.65
CA ASP A 617 4.15 22.69 4.97
C ASP A 617 3.74 22.96 3.51
N ALA A 618 3.18 21.94 2.83
CA ALA A 618 2.66 22.12 1.48
C ALA A 618 1.46 23.08 1.44
N VAL A 619 0.57 22.99 2.44
CA VAL A 619 -0.57 23.92 2.59
C VAL A 619 -0.08 25.32 2.90
N GLU A 620 0.94 25.47 3.75
CA GLU A 620 1.56 26.77 4.06
C GLU A 620 2.19 27.38 2.80
N HIS A 621 2.99 26.62 2.06
CA HIS A 621 3.60 27.11 0.80
C HIS A 621 2.56 27.49 -0.26
N LEU A 622 1.49 26.70 -0.38
CA LEU A 622 0.38 27.08 -1.26
C LEU A 622 -0.22 28.43 -0.87
N GLY A 623 -0.40 28.68 0.44
CA GLY A 623 -0.89 29.93 0.99
C GLY A 623 0.08 31.11 0.79
N GLU A 624 1.41 30.87 0.86
CA GLU A 624 2.42 31.90 0.58
C GLU A 624 2.41 32.31 -0.90
N VAL A 625 2.22 31.37 -1.82
CA VAL A 625 2.29 31.60 -3.25
C VAL A 625 0.99 32.15 -3.82
N LEU A 626 -0.15 31.53 -3.53
CA LEU A 626 -1.46 31.92 -4.06
C LEU A 626 -2.15 32.99 -3.22
N GLY A 627 -1.70 33.16 -1.99
CA GLY A 627 -2.34 34.02 -0.99
C GLY A 627 -3.34 33.25 -0.10
N PRO A 628 -3.59 33.80 1.12
CA PRO A 628 -4.48 33.16 2.10
C PRO A 628 -5.94 33.08 1.64
N ASP A 629 -6.33 33.91 0.70
CA ASP A 629 -7.69 34.13 0.21
C ASP A 629 -8.02 33.25 -1.04
N HIS A 630 -7.01 32.59 -1.60
CA HIS A 630 -7.23 31.77 -2.80
C HIS A 630 -8.14 30.58 -2.49
N PRO A 631 -9.09 30.23 -3.38
CA PRO A 631 -10.02 29.12 -3.17
C PRO A 631 -9.32 27.80 -2.80
N ASP A 632 -8.21 27.50 -3.47
CA ASP A 632 -7.46 26.24 -3.23
C ASP A 632 -6.73 26.26 -1.89
N THR A 633 -6.22 27.41 -1.44
CA THR A 633 -5.65 27.58 -0.10
C THR A 633 -6.72 27.32 0.97
N LEU A 634 -7.91 27.92 0.78
CA LEU A 634 -9.05 27.74 1.69
C LEU A 634 -9.55 26.27 1.69
N ALA A 635 -9.59 25.60 0.53
CA ALA A 635 -9.98 24.21 0.42
C ALA A 635 -8.95 23.28 1.10
N SER A 636 -7.66 23.47 0.82
CA SER A 636 -6.58 22.68 1.42
C SER A 636 -6.52 22.86 2.94
N ARG A 637 -6.69 24.09 3.44
CA ARG A 637 -6.76 24.37 4.89
C ARG A 637 -7.96 23.68 5.55
N ASN A 638 -9.11 23.66 4.87
CA ASN A 638 -10.30 22.96 5.34
C ASN A 638 -10.05 21.43 5.46
N ASN A 639 -9.40 20.85 4.46
CA ASN A 639 -9.11 19.41 4.46
C ASN A 639 -8.02 19.06 5.48
N LEU A 640 -7.03 19.93 5.68
CA LEU A 640 -6.04 19.79 6.75
C LEU A 640 -6.68 19.84 8.15
N ALA A 641 -7.67 20.71 8.35
CA ALA A 641 -8.44 20.74 9.59
C ALA A 641 -9.20 19.42 9.81
N GLY A 642 -9.79 18.85 8.76
CA GLY A 642 -10.42 17.52 8.80
C GLY A 642 -9.42 16.40 9.13
N ALA A 643 -8.18 16.51 8.66
CA ALA A 643 -7.13 15.56 9.03
C ALA A 643 -6.76 15.66 10.52
N HIS A 644 -6.68 16.88 11.07
CA HIS A 644 -6.50 17.09 12.52
C HIS A 644 -7.66 16.51 13.32
N GLU A 645 -8.90 16.71 12.89
CA GLU A 645 -10.10 16.14 13.53
C GLU A 645 -10.03 14.61 13.52
N SER A 646 -9.77 14.00 12.37
CA SER A 646 -9.63 12.54 12.23
C SER A 646 -8.48 11.95 13.03
N ALA A 647 -7.40 12.74 13.26
CA ALA A 647 -6.29 12.38 14.13
C ALA A 647 -6.59 12.60 15.63
N GLY A 648 -7.79 13.05 15.98
CA GLY A 648 -8.17 13.37 17.37
C GLY A 648 -7.54 14.66 17.93
N ARG A 649 -6.93 15.47 17.10
CA ARG A 649 -6.29 16.76 17.46
C ARG A 649 -7.32 17.90 17.36
N LEU A 650 -8.38 17.82 18.18
CA LEU A 650 -9.58 18.64 18.04
C LEU A 650 -9.32 20.13 18.24
N ASP A 651 -8.45 20.53 19.15
CA ASP A 651 -8.11 21.94 19.37
C ASP A 651 -7.49 22.57 18.11
N GLN A 652 -6.60 21.82 17.42
CA GLN A 652 -5.94 22.28 16.20
C GLN A 652 -6.93 22.31 15.02
N ALA A 653 -7.83 21.33 14.94
CA ALA A 653 -8.88 21.29 13.94
C ALA A 653 -9.82 22.50 14.07
N ILE A 654 -10.28 22.79 15.29
CA ILE A 654 -11.15 23.93 15.59
C ILE A 654 -10.46 25.26 15.19
N ALA A 655 -9.21 25.47 15.61
CA ALA A 655 -8.47 26.70 15.28
C ALA A 655 -8.35 26.91 13.75
N LEU A 656 -8.06 25.85 12.99
CA LEU A 656 -7.96 25.93 11.52
C LEU A 656 -9.33 26.15 10.86
N TYR A 657 -10.40 25.52 11.37
CA TYR A 657 -11.76 25.74 10.86
C TYR A 657 -12.26 27.15 11.17
N GLU A 658 -11.99 27.72 12.36
CA GLU A 658 -12.33 29.10 12.73
C GLU A 658 -11.65 30.11 11.81
N GLN A 659 -10.34 29.93 11.59
CA GLN A 659 -9.60 30.77 10.65
C GLN A 659 -10.18 30.66 9.23
N ASN A 660 -10.44 29.45 8.76
CA ASN A 660 -10.96 29.19 7.43
C ASN A 660 -12.37 29.77 7.23
N LEU A 661 -13.23 29.69 8.26
CA LEU A 661 -14.57 30.28 8.24
C LEU A 661 -14.48 31.80 8.16
N THR A 662 -13.63 32.44 9.00
CA THR A 662 -13.40 33.87 9.00
C THR A 662 -12.94 34.36 7.63
N ASP A 663 -11.97 33.70 7.03
CA ASP A 663 -11.45 34.03 5.71
C ASP A 663 -12.55 33.89 4.62
N ARG A 664 -13.34 32.78 4.65
CA ARG A 664 -14.43 32.57 3.69
C ARG A 664 -15.56 33.59 3.87
N GLU A 665 -15.92 33.97 5.07
CA GLU A 665 -16.91 35.03 5.32
C GLU A 665 -16.44 36.39 4.75
N ARG A 666 -15.16 36.68 4.89
CA ARG A 666 -14.57 37.93 4.36
C ARG A 666 -14.48 37.93 2.83
N VAL A 667 -14.09 36.80 2.21
CA VAL A 667 -13.81 36.68 0.76
C VAL A 667 -15.06 36.38 -0.05
N LEU A 668 -15.86 35.44 0.40
CA LEU A 668 -17.03 34.93 -0.32
C LEU A 668 -18.36 35.47 0.22
N GLY A 669 -18.34 36.03 1.43
CA GLY A 669 -19.51 36.46 2.17
C GLY A 669 -20.17 35.31 2.99
N PRO A 670 -21.03 35.72 3.97
CA PRO A 670 -21.65 34.74 4.87
C PRO A 670 -22.64 33.79 4.18
N ASP A 671 -23.17 34.22 3.03
CA ASP A 671 -24.21 33.51 2.29
C ASP A 671 -23.69 32.50 1.25
N HIS A 672 -22.37 32.44 1.06
CA HIS A 672 -21.81 31.57 0.06
C HIS A 672 -21.88 30.10 0.49
N PRO A 673 -22.20 29.14 -0.40
CA PRO A 673 -22.31 27.72 -0.04
C PRO A 673 -21.05 27.15 0.66
N SER A 674 -19.87 27.57 0.23
CA SER A 674 -18.61 27.13 0.86
C SER A 674 -18.44 27.68 2.27
N THR A 675 -18.98 28.86 2.58
CA THR A 675 -19.00 29.45 3.93
C THR A 675 -19.93 28.64 4.85
N LEU A 676 -21.12 28.27 4.37
CA LEU A 676 -22.03 27.40 5.09
C LEU A 676 -21.40 26.03 5.37
N THR A 677 -20.64 25.47 4.41
CA THR A 677 -19.89 24.21 4.59
C THR A 677 -18.82 24.35 5.67
N SER A 678 -18.03 25.45 5.66
CA SER A 678 -17.00 25.68 6.71
C SER A 678 -17.60 25.80 8.09
N ARG A 679 -18.73 26.54 8.22
CA ARG A 679 -19.45 26.66 9.49
C ARG A 679 -19.96 25.31 9.98
N ASN A 680 -20.43 24.49 9.08
CA ASN A 680 -20.87 23.12 9.41
C ASN A 680 -19.71 22.25 9.90
N ASN A 681 -18.55 22.31 9.25
CA ASN A 681 -17.36 21.54 9.67
C ASN A 681 -16.84 21.99 11.05
N LEU A 682 -16.82 23.32 11.29
CA LEU A 682 -16.47 23.86 12.61
C LEU A 682 -17.46 23.38 13.70
N ALA A 683 -18.75 23.31 13.39
CA ALA A 683 -19.74 22.81 14.32
C ALA A 683 -19.53 21.33 14.66
N TYR A 684 -19.20 20.49 13.67
CA TYR A 684 -18.84 19.10 13.92
C TYR A 684 -17.56 18.94 14.77
N ALA A 685 -16.54 19.75 14.51
CA ALA A 685 -15.32 19.73 15.31
C ALA A 685 -15.58 20.10 16.78
N HIS A 686 -16.43 21.13 17.04
CA HIS A 686 -16.87 21.47 18.39
C HIS A 686 -17.67 20.33 19.03
N GLN A 687 -18.54 19.69 18.27
CA GLN A 687 -19.31 18.54 18.76
C GLN A 687 -18.38 17.37 19.14
N ALA A 688 -17.40 17.06 18.32
CA ALA A 688 -16.40 16.02 18.59
C ALA A 688 -15.56 16.34 19.83
N ALA A 689 -15.29 17.64 20.07
CA ALA A 689 -14.61 18.12 21.28
C ALA A 689 -15.51 18.18 22.54
N GLY A 690 -16.81 17.86 22.42
CA GLY A 690 -17.78 17.95 23.51
C GLY A 690 -18.29 19.37 23.79
N HIS A 691 -17.95 20.35 22.96
CA HIS A 691 -18.41 21.73 23.05
C HIS A 691 -19.81 21.88 22.44
N LEU A 692 -20.80 21.20 23.00
CA LEU A 692 -22.12 21.00 22.40
C LEU A 692 -22.92 22.30 22.24
N ASP A 693 -22.81 23.25 23.16
CA ASP A 693 -23.49 24.55 23.07
C ASP A 693 -22.99 25.36 21.86
N GLN A 694 -21.68 25.35 21.62
CA GLN A 694 -21.07 26.02 20.46
C GLN A 694 -21.47 25.36 19.15
N ALA A 695 -21.49 24.02 19.12
CA ALA A 695 -21.92 23.26 17.97
C ALA A 695 -23.40 23.56 17.61
N ILE A 696 -24.29 23.59 18.61
CA ILE A 696 -25.71 23.92 18.44
C ILE A 696 -25.84 25.33 17.85
N ALA A 697 -25.19 26.34 18.45
CA ALA A 697 -25.25 27.72 17.97
C ALA A 697 -24.84 27.86 16.50
N LEU A 698 -23.75 27.18 16.09
CA LEU A 698 -23.26 27.20 14.71
C LEU A 698 -24.24 26.48 13.75
N HIS A 699 -24.82 25.36 14.16
CA HIS A 699 -25.82 24.64 13.36
C HIS A 699 -27.14 25.42 13.26
N GLU A 700 -27.58 26.11 14.31
CA GLU A 700 -28.77 27.01 14.28
C GLU A 700 -28.58 28.15 13.29
N GLN A 701 -27.41 28.80 13.32
CA GLN A 701 -27.09 29.86 12.36
C GLN A 701 -27.06 29.28 10.93
N ASN A 702 -26.44 28.12 10.75
CA ASN A 702 -26.32 27.48 9.43
C ASN A 702 -27.69 27.10 8.86
N LEU A 703 -28.62 26.58 9.70
CA LEU A 703 -30.00 26.29 9.28
C LEU A 703 -30.76 27.56 8.93
N THR A 704 -30.63 28.61 9.75
CA THR A 704 -31.29 29.90 9.51
C THR A 704 -30.85 30.51 8.18
N ASP A 705 -29.56 30.52 7.89
CA ASP A 705 -29.00 31.01 6.63
C ASP A 705 -29.43 30.13 5.45
N SER A 706 -29.40 28.78 5.61
CA SER A 706 -29.85 27.85 4.56
C SER A 706 -31.33 28.04 4.22
N LEU A 707 -32.20 28.24 5.22
CA LEU A 707 -33.59 28.57 5.01
C LEU A 707 -33.82 29.88 4.25
N ARG A 708 -33.03 30.91 4.58
CA ARG A 708 -33.13 32.25 3.96
C ARG A 708 -32.58 32.25 2.52
N ILE A 709 -31.47 31.51 2.25
CA ILE A 709 -30.74 31.58 0.98
C ILE A 709 -31.27 30.55 -0.02
N LEU A 710 -31.48 29.31 0.45
CA LEU A 710 -31.82 28.16 -0.39
C LEU A 710 -33.30 27.82 -0.34
N GLY A 711 -34.02 28.26 0.72
CA GLY A 711 -35.39 27.91 0.98
C GLY A 711 -35.58 26.57 1.72
N PRO A 712 -36.81 26.30 2.20
CA PRO A 712 -37.09 25.14 3.06
C PRO A 712 -36.94 23.79 2.33
N ASP A 713 -37.13 23.79 1.00
CA ASP A 713 -37.19 22.59 0.18
C ASP A 713 -35.85 22.17 -0.43
N HIS A 714 -34.81 22.92 -0.16
CA HIS A 714 -33.48 22.60 -0.71
C HIS A 714 -32.80 21.47 0.06
N PRO A 715 -32.16 20.49 -0.63
CA PRO A 715 -31.49 19.36 0.05
C PRO A 715 -30.49 19.76 1.15
N ASN A 716 -29.71 20.84 0.94
CA ASN A 716 -28.78 21.33 1.94
C ASN A 716 -29.46 21.89 3.19
N THR A 717 -30.69 22.45 3.05
CA THR A 717 -31.49 22.89 4.19
C THR A 717 -31.98 21.69 5.02
N LEU A 718 -32.34 20.61 4.36
CA LEU A 718 -32.69 19.35 5.04
C LEU A 718 -31.47 18.79 5.80
N THR A 719 -30.28 18.86 5.18
CA THR A 719 -29.02 18.45 5.83
C THR A 719 -28.72 19.33 7.05
N SER A 720 -28.83 20.66 6.92
CA SER A 720 -28.58 21.60 8.05
C SER A 720 -29.53 21.34 9.22
N ARG A 721 -30.83 21.05 8.93
CA ARG A 721 -31.82 20.70 9.97
C ARG A 721 -31.47 19.38 10.65
N ASN A 722 -31.03 18.37 9.89
CA ASN A 722 -30.61 17.09 10.41
C ASN A 722 -29.40 17.24 11.35
N ASN A 723 -28.42 18.07 10.98
CA ASN A 723 -27.23 18.31 11.75
C ASN A 723 -27.53 19.02 13.08
N LEU A 724 -28.43 20.02 13.06
CA LEU A 724 -28.91 20.67 14.27
C LEU A 724 -29.62 19.67 15.19
N ALA A 725 -30.51 18.84 14.64
CA ALA A 725 -31.20 17.81 15.41
C ALA A 725 -30.21 16.83 16.06
N TYR A 726 -29.17 16.44 15.33
CA TYR A 726 -28.13 15.56 15.85
C TYR A 726 -27.29 16.22 16.97
N ALA A 727 -26.96 17.49 16.85
CA ALA A 727 -26.30 18.25 17.91
C ALA A 727 -27.14 18.35 19.18
N HIS A 728 -28.46 18.63 19.05
CA HIS A 728 -29.37 18.57 20.19
C HIS A 728 -29.49 17.18 20.81
N GLN A 729 -29.54 16.14 20.00
CA GLN A 729 -29.54 14.76 20.48
C GLN A 729 -28.27 14.43 21.27
N ALA A 730 -27.10 14.81 20.76
CA ALA A 730 -25.81 14.62 21.45
C ALA A 730 -25.74 15.39 22.78
N ALA A 731 -26.38 16.55 22.88
CA ALA A 731 -26.51 17.33 24.11
C ALA A 731 -27.61 16.81 25.07
N GLY A 732 -28.33 15.75 24.68
CA GLY A 732 -29.44 15.22 25.47
C GLY A 732 -30.75 16.03 25.38
N HIS A 733 -30.81 17.06 24.56
CA HIS A 733 -32.00 17.90 24.34
C HIS A 733 -32.98 17.23 23.39
N LEU A 734 -33.53 16.05 23.80
CA LEU A 734 -34.37 15.21 22.96
C LEU A 734 -35.72 15.84 22.62
N ASP A 735 -36.21 16.73 23.47
CA ASP A 735 -37.42 17.53 23.25
C ASP A 735 -37.28 18.53 22.10
N GLN A 736 -36.03 18.94 21.76
CA GLN A 736 -35.74 19.78 20.63
C GLN A 736 -35.29 18.96 19.40
N ALA A 737 -34.58 17.87 19.60
CA ALA A 737 -34.09 17.03 18.50
C ALA A 737 -35.20 16.32 17.74
N ILE A 738 -36.16 15.71 18.50
CA ILE A 738 -37.25 14.91 17.88
C ILE A 738 -38.10 15.73 16.90
N PRO A 739 -38.64 16.90 17.27
CA PRO A 739 -39.43 17.70 16.34
C PRO A 739 -38.65 18.12 15.08
N LEU A 740 -37.36 18.40 15.20
CA LEU A 740 -36.52 18.72 14.03
C LEU A 740 -36.38 17.53 13.11
N TYR A 741 -36.15 16.33 13.63
CA TYR A 741 -36.12 15.09 12.83
C TYR A 741 -37.49 14.75 12.22
N GLU A 742 -38.62 14.93 12.94
CA GLU A 742 -39.99 14.70 12.41
C GLU A 742 -40.26 15.62 11.22
N GLN A 743 -39.91 16.91 11.36
CA GLN A 743 -40.04 17.87 10.26
C GLN A 743 -39.17 17.49 9.08
N ASN A 744 -37.90 17.12 9.37
CA ASN A 744 -36.94 16.73 8.33
C ASN A 744 -37.41 15.50 7.55
N LEU A 745 -37.96 14.49 8.22
CA LEU A 745 -38.51 13.31 7.58
C LEU A 745 -39.74 13.67 6.74
N THR A 746 -40.66 14.51 7.26
CA THR A 746 -41.88 14.96 6.56
C THR A 746 -41.50 15.68 5.26
N ASP A 747 -40.55 16.61 5.33
CA ASP A 747 -40.09 17.38 4.15
C ASP A 747 -39.35 16.48 3.17
N SER A 748 -38.49 15.56 3.67
CA SER A 748 -37.78 14.59 2.81
C SER A 748 -38.74 13.67 2.06
N LEU A 749 -39.78 13.17 2.72
CA LEU A 749 -40.83 12.38 2.07
C LEU A 749 -41.57 13.15 0.97
N ARG A 750 -41.85 14.41 1.22
CA ARG A 750 -42.56 15.29 0.28
C ARG A 750 -41.72 15.67 -0.93
N ILE A 751 -40.41 15.97 -0.72
CA ILE A 751 -39.51 16.56 -1.72
C ILE A 751 -38.79 15.47 -2.51
N LEU A 752 -38.25 14.49 -1.81
CA LEU A 752 -37.36 13.46 -2.37
C LEU A 752 -38.07 12.13 -2.63
N GLY A 753 -39.21 11.92 -1.94
CA GLY A 753 -39.94 10.67 -1.98
C GLY A 753 -39.48 9.62 -0.98
N PRO A 754 -40.25 8.54 -0.79
CA PRO A 754 -40.02 7.54 0.25
C PRO A 754 -38.76 6.68 0.03
N ASP A 755 -38.37 6.51 -1.23
CA ASP A 755 -37.26 5.62 -1.62
C ASP A 755 -35.89 6.31 -1.71
N HIS A 756 -35.84 7.63 -1.49
CA HIS A 756 -34.61 8.37 -1.60
C HIS A 756 -33.70 8.07 -0.40
N PRO A 757 -32.33 7.88 -0.61
CA PRO A 757 -31.38 7.58 0.45
C PRO A 757 -31.46 8.56 1.63
N SER A 758 -31.56 9.86 1.38
CA SER A 758 -31.69 10.88 2.43
C SER A 758 -33.00 10.74 3.25
N THR A 759 -34.08 10.28 2.65
CA THR A 759 -35.33 10.02 3.37
C THR A 759 -35.20 8.83 4.30
N LEU A 760 -34.54 7.76 3.83
CA LEU A 760 -34.24 6.59 4.66
C LEU A 760 -33.32 6.93 5.82
N THR A 761 -32.30 7.80 5.59
CA THR A 761 -31.41 8.30 6.63
C THR A 761 -32.20 9.17 7.65
N SER A 762 -33.06 10.09 7.20
CA SER A 762 -33.89 10.91 8.10
C SER A 762 -34.80 10.06 9.00
N ARG A 763 -35.39 8.99 8.44
CA ARG A 763 -36.24 8.05 9.23
C ARG A 763 -35.40 7.28 10.24
N ASN A 764 -34.19 6.83 9.86
CA ASN A 764 -33.25 6.14 10.75
C ASN A 764 -32.82 7.04 11.94
N ASN A 765 -32.54 8.31 11.67
CA ASN A 765 -32.13 9.26 12.68
C ASN A 765 -33.26 9.61 13.65
N LEU A 766 -34.50 9.76 13.17
CA LEU A 766 -35.65 9.93 14.00
C LEU A 766 -35.86 8.70 14.91
N ALA A 767 -35.64 7.48 14.38
CA ALA A 767 -35.72 6.27 15.17
C ALA A 767 -34.67 6.26 16.30
N GLY A 768 -33.42 6.68 15.99
CA GLY A 768 -32.35 6.81 16.96
C GLY A 768 -32.64 7.86 18.04
N ALA A 769 -33.27 8.96 17.69
CA ALA A 769 -33.70 9.97 18.65
C ALA A 769 -34.78 9.44 19.60
N HIS A 770 -35.78 8.69 19.09
CA HIS A 770 -36.78 8.01 19.92
C HIS A 770 -36.16 6.95 20.81
N GLU A 771 -35.17 6.16 20.31
CA GLU A 771 -34.42 5.19 21.11
C GLU A 771 -33.68 5.88 22.25
N SER A 772 -32.97 6.97 21.98
CA SER A 772 -32.26 7.79 22.99
C SER A 772 -33.24 8.35 24.04
N ALA A 773 -34.50 8.63 23.67
CA ALA A 773 -35.58 9.08 24.57
C ALA A 773 -36.25 7.92 25.32
N GLY A 774 -35.81 6.67 25.12
CA GLY A 774 -36.44 5.48 25.70
C GLY A 774 -37.82 5.13 25.08
N ARG A 775 -38.24 5.78 23.99
CA ARG A 775 -39.52 5.56 23.30
C ARG A 775 -39.37 4.43 22.27
N LEU A 776 -39.11 3.22 22.77
CA LEU A 776 -38.80 2.06 21.94
C LEU A 776 -40.01 1.58 21.12
N ASP A 777 -41.20 1.84 21.58
CA ASP A 777 -42.45 1.61 20.85
C ASP A 777 -42.59 2.45 19.57
N GLN A 778 -41.93 3.60 19.51
CA GLN A 778 -41.86 4.48 18.33
C GLN A 778 -40.61 4.20 17.49
N ALA A 779 -39.47 3.90 18.13
CA ALA A 779 -38.20 3.66 17.44
C ALA A 779 -38.22 2.39 16.59
N ILE A 780 -38.67 1.26 17.17
CA ILE A 780 -38.62 -0.05 16.49
C ILE A 780 -39.41 -0.06 15.15
N PRO A 781 -40.64 0.41 15.06
CA PRO A 781 -41.37 0.44 13.78
C PRO A 781 -40.67 1.29 12.70
N LEU A 782 -40.04 2.39 13.08
CA LEU A 782 -39.26 3.22 12.13
C LEU A 782 -38.02 2.50 11.63
N TYR A 783 -37.30 1.78 12.49
CA TYR A 783 -36.16 0.96 12.08
C TYR A 783 -36.60 -0.22 11.21
N GLU A 784 -37.69 -0.91 11.55
CA GLU A 784 -38.26 -2.01 10.75
C GLU A 784 -38.61 -1.54 9.35
N GLN A 785 -39.30 -0.41 9.24
CA GLN A 785 -39.67 0.18 7.94
C GLN A 785 -38.39 0.59 7.15
N THR A 786 -37.38 1.19 7.82
CA THR A 786 -36.15 1.60 7.16
C THR A 786 -35.37 0.39 6.63
N LEU A 787 -35.28 -0.69 7.43
CA LEU A 787 -34.66 -1.94 7.01
C LEU A 787 -35.39 -2.59 5.83
N ALA A 788 -36.72 -2.64 5.89
CA ALA A 788 -37.53 -3.22 4.80
C ALA A 788 -37.32 -2.45 3.48
N ASP A 789 -37.31 -1.11 3.53
CA ASP A 789 -37.08 -0.27 2.36
C ASP A 789 -35.65 -0.41 1.82
N ARG A 790 -34.61 -0.41 2.68
CA ARG A 790 -33.24 -0.64 2.27
C ARG A 790 -33.01 -2.04 1.67
N LEU A 791 -33.65 -3.08 2.23
CA LEU A 791 -33.61 -4.43 1.64
C LEU A 791 -34.23 -4.46 0.25
N ARG A 792 -35.32 -3.75 0.03
CA ARG A 792 -36.02 -3.68 -1.26
C ARG A 792 -35.23 -2.89 -2.31
N ILE A 793 -34.60 -1.77 -1.91
CA ILE A 793 -33.95 -0.80 -2.83
C ILE A 793 -32.52 -1.16 -3.08
N LEU A 794 -31.76 -1.48 -2.03
CA LEU A 794 -30.32 -1.67 -2.06
C LEU A 794 -29.91 -3.15 -2.04
N GLY A 795 -30.81 -4.02 -1.60
CA GLY A 795 -30.54 -5.44 -1.39
C GLY A 795 -29.91 -5.76 -0.03
N PRO A 796 -29.82 -7.06 0.29
CA PRO A 796 -29.34 -7.54 1.60
C PRO A 796 -27.86 -7.28 1.86
N ASP A 797 -27.07 -7.17 0.81
CA ASP A 797 -25.60 -7.10 0.86
C ASP A 797 -25.07 -5.66 0.90
N HIS A 798 -25.96 -4.65 0.88
CA HIS A 798 -25.52 -3.26 0.91
C HIS A 798 -25.09 -2.84 2.33
N PRO A 799 -23.99 -2.08 2.53
CA PRO A 799 -23.53 -1.64 3.85
C PRO A 799 -24.60 -0.91 4.67
N ASP A 800 -25.40 -0.05 4.03
CA ASP A 800 -26.48 0.65 4.70
C ASP A 800 -27.60 -0.29 5.21
N THR A 801 -27.83 -1.40 4.50
CA THR A 801 -28.77 -2.43 4.93
C THR A 801 -28.28 -3.16 6.18
N LEU A 802 -26.97 -3.48 6.21
CA LEU A 802 -26.32 -4.07 7.39
C LEU A 802 -26.42 -3.11 8.60
N THR A 803 -26.14 -1.82 8.39
CA THR A 803 -26.25 -0.79 9.42
C THR A 803 -27.69 -0.67 9.95
N SER A 804 -28.71 -0.68 9.08
CA SER A 804 -30.12 -0.64 9.52
C SER A 804 -30.50 -1.86 10.34
N ARG A 805 -30.03 -3.05 9.97
CA ARG A 805 -30.28 -4.29 10.71
C ARG A 805 -29.63 -4.25 12.08
N ASN A 806 -28.38 -3.72 12.14
CA ASN A 806 -27.67 -3.50 13.41
C ASN A 806 -28.39 -2.52 14.34
N ASN A 807 -28.92 -1.42 13.81
CA ASN A 807 -29.64 -0.44 14.61
C ASN A 807 -30.96 -1.01 15.15
N LEU A 808 -31.71 -1.75 14.31
CA LEU A 808 -32.91 -2.46 14.77
C LEU A 808 -32.59 -3.47 15.87
N ALA A 809 -31.47 -4.21 15.77
CA ALA A 809 -31.00 -5.11 16.79
C ALA A 809 -30.68 -4.38 18.10
N GLY A 810 -30.06 -3.19 18.02
CA GLY A 810 -29.81 -2.29 19.15
C GLY A 810 -31.09 -1.89 19.87
N ALA A 811 -32.11 -1.47 19.10
CA ALA A 811 -33.41 -1.10 19.67
C ALA A 811 -34.14 -2.30 20.33
N HIS A 812 -34.05 -3.49 19.75
CA HIS A 812 -34.57 -4.70 20.39
C HIS A 812 -33.83 -5.04 21.68
N ARG A 813 -32.50 -4.90 21.71
CA ARG A 813 -31.66 -5.08 22.91
C ARG A 813 -32.07 -4.08 24.01
N ALA A 814 -32.23 -2.80 23.65
CA ALA A 814 -32.70 -1.77 24.57
C ALA A 814 -34.13 -2.05 25.12
N ALA A 815 -34.95 -2.69 24.30
CA ALA A 815 -36.30 -3.14 24.71
C ALA A 815 -36.31 -4.44 25.54
N GLY A 816 -35.14 -5.03 25.85
CA GLY A 816 -35.02 -6.31 26.57
C GLY A 816 -35.38 -7.54 25.74
N ARG A 817 -35.59 -7.40 24.41
CA ARG A 817 -35.93 -8.48 23.48
C ARG A 817 -34.64 -9.14 22.97
N LEU A 818 -33.87 -9.74 23.89
CA LEU A 818 -32.51 -10.20 23.64
C LEU A 818 -32.41 -11.26 22.52
N ASP A 819 -33.36 -12.20 22.46
CA ASP A 819 -33.35 -13.25 21.40
C ASP A 819 -33.51 -12.65 20.00
N GLN A 820 -34.35 -11.62 19.83
CA GLN A 820 -34.54 -10.93 18.56
C GLN A 820 -33.33 -10.11 18.20
N ALA A 821 -32.70 -9.43 19.19
CA ALA A 821 -31.50 -8.66 19.00
C ALA A 821 -30.32 -9.54 18.56
N ILE A 822 -30.11 -10.67 19.25
CA ILE A 822 -29.03 -11.63 18.94
C ILE A 822 -29.20 -12.18 17.54
N ALA A 823 -30.39 -12.64 17.15
CA ALA A 823 -30.62 -13.17 15.82
C ALA A 823 -30.29 -12.16 14.70
N LEU A 824 -30.66 -10.90 14.88
CA LEU A 824 -30.33 -9.83 13.93
C LEU A 824 -28.85 -9.50 13.89
N TYR A 825 -28.17 -9.46 15.05
CA TYR A 825 -26.74 -9.24 15.13
C TYR A 825 -25.93 -10.40 14.53
N GLU A 826 -26.31 -11.66 14.80
CA GLU A 826 -25.69 -12.86 14.21
C GLU A 826 -25.77 -12.79 12.67
N GLN A 827 -26.95 -12.49 12.14
CA GLN A 827 -27.15 -12.35 10.71
C GLN A 827 -26.32 -11.20 10.14
N THR A 828 -26.28 -10.05 10.84
CA THR A 828 -25.50 -8.88 10.40
C THR A 828 -24.01 -9.19 10.39
N LEU A 829 -23.49 -9.84 11.43
CA LEU A 829 -22.07 -10.23 11.51
C LEU A 829 -21.72 -11.26 10.43
N ALA A 830 -22.57 -12.27 10.21
CA ALA A 830 -22.33 -13.27 9.17
C ALA A 830 -22.28 -12.64 7.77
N ASP A 831 -23.23 -11.75 7.45
CA ASP A 831 -23.24 -11.03 6.17
C ASP A 831 -22.05 -10.08 6.05
N SER A 832 -21.68 -9.35 7.10
CA SER A 832 -20.51 -8.43 7.08
C SER A 832 -19.20 -9.18 6.91
N LEU A 833 -19.02 -10.32 7.57
CA LEU A 833 -17.85 -11.18 7.38
C LEU A 833 -17.71 -11.66 5.94
N ARG A 834 -18.85 -11.99 5.30
CA ARG A 834 -18.89 -12.44 3.90
C ARG A 834 -18.63 -11.32 2.90
N ILE A 835 -19.13 -10.10 3.15
CA ILE A 835 -19.15 -8.99 2.19
C ILE A 835 -17.94 -8.07 2.38
N LEU A 836 -17.67 -7.69 3.63
CA LEU A 836 -16.67 -6.70 4.01
C LEU A 836 -15.36 -7.35 4.49
N GLY A 837 -15.45 -8.59 4.97
CA GLY A 837 -14.34 -9.30 5.58
C GLY A 837 -14.21 -9.08 7.10
N PRO A 838 -13.35 -9.88 7.78
CA PRO A 838 -13.22 -9.86 9.23
C PRO A 838 -12.57 -8.57 9.78
N ASP A 839 -11.76 -7.91 8.96
CA ASP A 839 -10.98 -6.75 9.37
C ASP A 839 -11.66 -5.41 9.11
N HIS A 840 -12.83 -5.41 8.47
CA HIS A 840 -13.55 -4.18 8.19
C HIS A 840 -14.05 -3.54 9.50
N PRO A 841 -13.95 -2.20 9.66
CA PRO A 841 -14.40 -1.51 10.87
C PRO A 841 -15.82 -1.85 11.29
N ASP A 842 -16.76 -1.84 10.32
CA ASP A 842 -18.15 -2.16 10.59
C ASP A 842 -18.34 -3.61 11.06
N THR A 843 -17.58 -4.56 10.50
CA THR A 843 -17.62 -5.96 10.93
C THR A 843 -17.21 -6.09 12.39
N LYS A 844 -16.21 -5.31 12.83
CA LYS A 844 -15.76 -5.28 14.22
C LYS A 844 -16.78 -4.64 15.14
N ILE A 845 -17.43 -3.55 14.69
CA ILE A 845 -18.54 -2.93 15.43
C ILE A 845 -19.70 -3.93 15.60
N PHE A 846 -20.09 -4.62 14.55
CA PHE A 846 -21.17 -5.61 14.62
C PHE A 846 -20.81 -6.79 15.53
N ARG A 847 -19.57 -7.24 15.52
CA ARG A 847 -19.05 -8.27 16.45
C ARG A 847 -19.13 -7.82 17.90
N ASN A 848 -18.71 -6.59 18.22
CA ASN A 848 -18.77 -6.02 19.55
C ASN A 848 -20.22 -5.85 20.04
N ASN A 849 -21.13 -5.45 19.16
CA ASN A 849 -22.55 -5.32 19.46
C ASN A 849 -23.19 -6.69 19.78
N LEU A 850 -22.85 -7.73 19.01
CA LEU A 850 -23.29 -9.09 19.27
C LEU A 850 -22.72 -9.61 20.60
N ALA A 851 -21.42 -9.40 20.89
CA ALA A 851 -20.81 -9.78 22.14
C ALA A 851 -21.53 -9.12 23.35
N SER A 852 -21.83 -7.83 23.23
CA SER A 852 -22.59 -7.08 24.25
C SER A 852 -24.03 -7.63 24.42
N ALA A 853 -24.67 -8.07 23.35
CA ALA A 853 -25.99 -8.70 23.40
C ALA A 853 -25.94 -10.09 24.09
N TYR A 854 -24.91 -10.90 23.78
CA TYR A 854 -24.70 -12.18 24.47
C TYR A 854 -24.41 -11.98 25.98
N GLN A 855 -23.57 -10.98 26.33
CA GLN A 855 -23.34 -10.65 27.76
C GLN A 855 -24.63 -10.25 28.46
N ALA A 856 -25.47 -9.40 27.84
CA ALA A 856 -26.75 -9.00 28.38
C ALA A 856 -27.73 -10.19 28.54
N ALA A 857 -27.62 -11.21 27.70
CA ALA A 857 -28.38 -12.44 27.75
C ALA A 857 -27.81 -13.51 28.72
N GLY A 858 -26.70 -13.20 29.43
CA GLY A 858 -26.03 -14.15 30.31
C GLY A 858 -25.21 -15.22 29.58
N ARG A 859 -24.99 -15.09 28.27
CA ARG A 859 -24.26 -16.01 27.40
C ARG A 859 -22.78 -15.57 27.27
N SER A 860 -22.06 -15.46 28.39
CA SER A 860 -20.69 -14.93 28.45
C SER A 860 -19.69 -15.80 27.69
N GLU A 861 -19.90 -17.12 27.60
CA GLU A 861 -19.06 -18.04 26.84
C GLU A 861 -19.17 -17.75 25.32
N ASP A 862 -20.37 -17.54 24.81
CA ASP A 862 -20.62 -17.19 23.42
C ASP A 862 -20.01 -15.80 23.07
N ALA A 863 -20.10 -14.86 24.00
CA ALA A 863 -19.48 -13.53 23.84
C ALA A 863 -17.95 -13.64 23.71
N THR A 864 -17.32 -14.49 24.51
CA THR A 864 -15.86 -14.71 24.45
C THR A 864 -15.48 -15.45 23.16
N ALA A 865 -16.25 -16.45 22.77
CA ALA A 865 -16.00 -17.25 21.57
C ALA A 865 -16.01 -16.43 20.25
N LEU A 866 -16.63 -15.24 20.23
CA LEU A 866 -16.60 -14.33 19.08
C LEU A 866 -15.20 -13.74 18.79
N PHE A 867 -14.33 -13.73 19.81
CA PHE A 867 -12.97 -13.19 19.73
C PHE A 867 -11.90 -14.29 19.82
N ASP A 868 -12.31 -15.52 20.19
CA ASP A 868 -11.42 -16.66 20.15
C ASP A 868 -11.24 -17.16 18.70
N PRO A 869 -10.04 -17.59 18.30
CA PRO A 869 -9.87 -18.29 17.04
C PRO A 869 -10.76 -19.55 17.08
N PRO A 870 -11.37 -19.97 15.95
CA PRO A 870 -12.21 -21.15 15.92
C PRO A 870 -11.47 -22.35 16.51
N PRO A 871 -12.07 -23.12 17.43
CA PRO A 871 -11.39 -24.24 18.05
C PRO A 871 -10.95 -25.23 16.97
N ASP A 872 -9.69 -25.67 17.03
CA ASP A 872 -9.19 -26.79 16.24
C ASP A 872 -10.17 -27.96 16.39
N SER A 873 -10.90 -28.28 15.34
CA SER A 873 -11.80 -29.45 15.29
C SER A 873 -10.98 -30.74 15.22
N GLY A 874 -10.26 -31.05 16.31
CA GLY A 874 -9.33 -32.17 16.34
C GLY A 874 -8.93 -32.66 17.71
N ALA A 875 -9.89 -32.77 18.67
CA ALA A 875 -9.62 -33.54 19.89
C ALA A 875 -10.93 -33.94 20.60
N ALA A 876 -11.66 -34.85 20.04
CA ALA A 876 -12.63 -35.64 20.79
C ALA A 876 -12.89 -36.94 20.04
N ASP A 877 -12.10 -37.99 20.30
CA ASP A 877 -12.49 -39.38 20.45
C ASP A 877 -11.22 -40.30 20.49
N ALA A 878 -10.58 -40.30 21.65
CA ALA A 878 -9.70 -41.41 22.00
C ALA A 878 -9.71 -41.55 23.53
N ASP A 879 -10.76 -42.08 24.09
CA ASP A 879 -10.75 -42.86 25.33
C ASP A 879 -12.14 -43.50 25.54
N ARG A 880 -12.33 -44.69 25.01
CA ARG A 880 -13.19 -45.71 25.59
C ARG A 880 -12.41 -47.02 25.59
N PRO A 881 -12.14 -47.59 26.75
CA PRO A 881 -11.61 -48.93 26.84
C PRO A 881 -12.70 -49.96 26.49
N ASP A 882 -12.26 -51.01 25.74
CA ASP A 882 -13.01 -52.23 25.46
C ASP A 882 -13.60 -52.85 26.73
N GLU A 883 -14.91 -53.13 26.74
CA GLU A 883 -15.57 -54.34 27.22
C GLU A 883 -16.60 -54.83 26.20
#